data_1726e76362e3e943ed20ad8d77f4261e
#
_entry.id   1726e76362e3e943ed20ad8d77f4261e
#
_cell.length_a   1.000
_cell.length_b   1.000
_cell.length_c   1.000
_cell.angle_alpha   90.00
_cell.angle_beta   90.00
_cell.angle_gamma   90.00
#
_symmetry.space_group_name_H-M   'P 1'
#
loop_
_entity.id
_entity.type
_entity.pdbx_description
1 polymer ?
#
loop_
_entity_poly.entity_id
_entity_poly.type
_entity_poly.pdbx_seq_one_letter_code
_entity_poly.pdbx_strand_id
1 'polypeptide(L)'
;MHARERSLYVMRLSPAANGLAKTLSYAGMTLVLFVVSLLVLNQYDSFKTLDPYYRVTTSSLCLAFGFMTACISIRLAMAACMFALPLLPTIAPHIQLYLGYGRVLGEQAAGFDLIAGMLIGLFINAIFRRESLASRLTMPWQAGLVLLMITTSVAVAIVRNLHQTGSAFNVQALLYNLLHLRSLGWHDDYRPLLDWAAYTSAGGLMAIVIPALKDTSQRNALLFWPFILSLIISALVGWRQSATGIGLSFDQRNFRVDQFGFVAQGFQPDMHAFGAQLLIGAIGLFGYLYFTKSVAQRLAIIGVVIPLSWIVLFLSKSRASFGFGVLALIVIAVVWWLRKSGYLLKALGLLCACCALALVCLLLLYNFWDGVLLQAIQKFGIPDFYTFNYKLSYRPEVYRAGWFLFILFPIFGLGQSEFYRQSANFDLTQSFFLSIQQNGENAHNYFLQTLVENGLVGFVAFLILVFYPIIKVQDKRVLIPAGVAMLAVFAGNLFSHSLLVRENLLIAAAFLALMYALMQAEQEQRTGRSGASKLASSASAATPALNKHLMVLMPQSKFVKMTLFTATVVILGGLFIKEVYQSLRTDVFASDLQCSKFRRLDPDGWTSGLYVVAMPKGSQGVRLSLISTQPDVSLRPLRGTLTLVDHTYAMVLKQDLSLNKNEPQELKLMLPDGVVSGRDYRVELKLDRCFIPRNIGMNGDGRRLGVRIGSVDWLR
;
A
#
# COMPACT_ATOMS: atom_id res chain seq x y z
N MET A 1 27.32 19.55 44.29
CA MET A 1 26.37 19.42 43.18
C MET A 1 26.99 18.54 42.09
N HIS A 2 26.74 17.22 42.13
CA HIS A 2 27.34 16.24 41.22
C HIS A 2 26.52 16.20 39.91
N ALA A 3 27.02 16.79 38.84
CA ALA A 3 26.54 16.53 37.50
C ALA A 3 27.03 15.14 37.07
N ARG A 4 26.16 14.13 37.15
CA ARG A 4 26.37 12.82 36.55
C ARG A 4 26.49 13.00 35.04
N GLU A 5 27.70 12.99 34.53
CA GLU A 5 27.99 12.68 33.13
C GLU A 5 27.49 11.26 32.82
N ARG A 6 26.28 11.15 32.35
CA ARG A 6 25.84 9.94 31.65
C ARG A 6 26.55 9.94 30.29
N SER A 7 27.69 9.27 30.22
CA SER A 7 28.27 8.89 28.93
C SER A 7 27.27 7.96 28.23
N LEU A 8 26.43 8.55 27.40
CA LEU A 8 25.56 7.80 26.48
C LEU A 8 26.50 7.10 25.48
N TYR A 9 26.67 5.80 25.65
CA TYR A 9 27.24 4.91 24.66
C TYR A 9 26.50 5.11 23.35
N VAL A 10 27.08 5.90 22.46
CA VAL A 10 26.72 5.86 21.05
C VAL A 10 27.04 4.44 20.61
N MET A 11 26.03 3.60 20.46
CA MET A 11 26.18 2.27 19.87
C MET A 11 26.79 2.45 18.47
N ARG A 12 28.11 2.46 18.36
CA ARG A 12 28.77 2.25 17.08
C ARG A 12 28.40 0.84 16.67
N LEU A 13 27.71 0.72 15.55
CA LEU A 13 27.45 -0.59 14.94
C LEU A 13 28.78 -1.36 14.88
N SER A 14 28.75 -2.65 15.17
CA SER A 14 29.94 -3.48 15.01
C SER A 14 30.39 -3.43 13.54
N PRO A 15 31.67 -3.66 13.21
CA PRO A 15 32.13 -3.68 11.82
C PRO A 15 31.30 -4.58 10.91
N ALA A 16 30.81 -5.72 11.42
CA ALA A 16 29.92 -6.61 10.70
C ALA A 16 28.52 -5.98 10.44
N ALA A 17 27.95 -5.29 11.45
CA ALA A 17 26.70 -4.58 11.28
C ALA A 17 26.81 -3.38 10.33
N ASN A 18 27.97 -2.70 10.29
CA ASN A 18 28.26 -1.67 9.30
C ASN A 18 28.39 -2.26 7.89
N GLY A 19 29.00 -3.44 7.76
CA GLY A 19 29.09 -4.19 6.51
C GLY A 19 27.69 -4.54 5.99
N LEU A 20 26.86 -5.14 6.83
CA LEU A 20 25.46 -5.48 6.48
C LEU A 20 24.65 -4.24 6.08
N ALA A 21 24.73 -3.16 6.83
CA ALA A 21 24.03 -1.91 6.51
C ALA A 21 24.45 -1.35 5.14
N LYS A 22 25.72 -1.40 4.79
CA LYS A 22 26.20 -1.01 3.46
C LYS A 22 25.66 -1.94 2.38
N THR A 23 25.71 -3.25 2.61
CA THR A 23 25.16 -4.25 1.67
C THR A 23 23.69 -4.02 1.39
N LEU A 24 22.88 -3.79 2.44
CA LEU A 24 21.45 -3.49 2.29
C LEU A 24 21.21 -2.18 1.53
N SER A 25 22.01 -1.14 1.79
CA SER A 25 21.92 0.12 1.04
C SER A 25 22.24 -0.08 -0.45
N TYR A 26 23.30 -0.84 -0.76
CA TYR A 26 23.67 -1.13 -2.16
C TYR A 26 22.62 -2.02 -2.83
N ALA A 27 22.12 -3.05 -2.17
CA ALA A 27 21.07 -3.90 -2.72
C ALA A 27 19.79 -3.09 -3.03
N GLY A 28 19.35 -2.24 -2.11
CA GLY A 28 18.21 -1.35 -2.32
C GLY A 28 18.43 -0.39 -3.51
N MET A 29 19.62 0.20 -3.63
CA MET A 29 19.95 1.07 -4.76
C MET A 29 19.98 0.29 -6.10
N THR A 30 20.51 -0.93 -6.11
CA THR A 30 20.50 -1.80 -7.30
C THR A 30 19.07 -2.11 -7.74
N LEU A 31 18.17 -2.41 -6.82
CA LEU A 31 16.74 -2.61 -7.12
C LEU A 31 16.11 -1.35 -7.72
N VAL A 32 16.40 -0.18 -7.16
CA VAL A 32 15.92 1.11 -7.71
C VAL A 32 16.39 1.30 -9.15
N LEU A 33 17.69 1.13 -9.41
CA LEU A 33 18.24 1.30 -10.75
C LEU A 33 17.69 0.28 -11.74
N PHE A 34 17.45 -0.95 -11.30
CA PHE A 34 16.83 -1.99 -12.12
C PHE A 34 15.40 -1.62 -12.52
N VAL A 35 14.56 -1.17 -11.56
CA VAL A 35 13.18 -0.73 -11.86
C VAL A 35 13.18 0.49 -12.78
N VAL A 36 14.06 1.47 -12.56
CA VAL A 36 14.21 2.61 -13.46
C VAL A 36 14.51 2.16 -14.88
N SER A 37 15.45 1.21 -15.05
CA SER A 37 15.78 0.64 -16.36
C SER A 37 14.56 -0.02 -17.02
N LEU A 38 13.77 -0.80 -16.25
CA LEU A 38 12.54 -1.41 -16.75
C LEU A 38 11.50 -0.36 -17.18
N LEU A 39 11.32 0.71 -16.42
CA LEU A 39 10.38 1.77 -16.75
C LEU A 39 10.79 2.50 -18.05
N VAL A 40 12.09 2.71 -18.27
CA VAL A 40 12.63 3.28 -19.52
C VAL A 40 12.42 2.34 -20.71
N LEU A 41 12.76 1.06 -20.54
CA LEU A 41 12.54 0.05 -21.58
C LEU A 41 11.08 -0.08 -21.94
N ASN A 42 10.20 -0.01 -20.95
CA ASN A 42 8.76 -0.01 -21.16
C ASN A 42 8.27 1.21 -21.96
N GLN A 43 8.89 2.40 -21.83
CA GLN A 43 8.63 3.54 -22.71
C GLN A 43 9.02 3.24 -24.15
N TYR A 44 10.21 2.66 -24.34
CA TYR A 44 10.70 2.30 -25.67
C TYR A 44 9.77 1.33 -26.38
N ASP A 45 9.30 0.29 -25.70
CA ASP A 45 8.38 -0.69 -26.26
C ASP A 45 7.01 -0.04 -26.58
N SER A 46 6.51 0.84 -25.74
CA SER A 46 5.30 1.63 -26.01
C SER A 46 5.47 2.50 -27.26
N PHE A 47 6.63 3.10 -27.49
CA PHE A 47 6.93 3.88 -28.69
C PHE A 47 6.92 3.03 -29.97
N LYS A 48 7.34 1.76 -29.85
CA LYS A 48 7.42 0.85 -30.99
C LYS A 48 6.07 0.28 -31.40
N THR A 49 5.21 0.01 -30.41
CA THR A 49 3.94 -0.70 -30.61
C THR A 49 2.75 0.22 -30.84
N LEU A 50 2.84 1.51 -30.49
CA LEU A 50 1.79 2.48 -30.67
C LEU A 50 1.75 3.03 -32.10
N ASP A 51 0.54 3.33 -32.57
CA ASP A 51 0.31 4.05 -33.84
C ASP A 51 1.19 5.33 -33.87
N PRO A 52 1.82 5.65 -35.01
CA PRO A 52 2.67 6.85 -35.18
C PRO A 52 2.03 8.15 -34.68
N TYR A 53 0.71 8.25 -34.68
CA TYR A 53 -0.02 9.43 -34.19
C TYR A 53 -0.14 9.51 -32.66
N TYR A 54 0.10 8.42 -31.91
CA TYR A 54 -0.15 8.31 -30.47
C TYR A 54 1.08 7.86 -29.68
N ARG A 55 2.24 8.41 -30.00
CA ARG A 55 3.52 7.99 -29.34
C ARG A 55 3.76 8.63 -27.98
N VAL A 56 3.03 9.69 -27.64
CA VAL A 56 3.21 10.42 -26.37
C VAL A 56 2.16 9.94 -25.38
N THR A 57 2.60 9.35 -24.28
CA THR A 57 1.75 8.93 -23.16
C THR A 57 1.92 9.86 -21.97
N THR A 58 0.96 9.84 -21.04
CA THR A 58 1.09 10.57 -19.75
C THR A 58 2.36 10.15 -19.03
N SER A 59 2.70 8.90 -19.11
CA SER A 59 3.91 8.31 -18.52
C SER A 59 5.18 8.93 -19.13
N SER A 60 5.24 9.05 -20.46
CA SER A 60 6.35 9.72 -21.17
C SER A 60 6.48 11.19 -20.77
N LEU A 61 5.34 11.89 -20.62
CA LEU A 61 5.32 13.27 -20.15
C LEU A 61 5.86 13.40 -18.73
N CYS A 62 5.46 12.51 -17.82
CA CYS A 62 5.95 12.49 -16.44
C CYS A 62 7.45 12.19 -16.37
N LEU A 63 7.93 11.23 -17.17
CA LEU A 63 9.36 10.91 -17.26
C LEU A 63 10.16 12.10 -17.79
N ALA A 64 9.71 12.73 -18.89
CA ALA A 64 10.35 13.90 -19.47
C ALA A 64 10.34 15.10 -18.50
N PHE A 65 9.25 15.33 -17.80
CA PHE A 65 9.13 16.41 -16.81
C PHE A 65 10.09 16.21 -15.63
N GLY A 66 10.15 14.96 -15.08
CA GLY A 66 11.10 14.61 -14.02
C GLY A 66 12.54 14.78 -14.48
N PHE A 67 12.86 14.33 -15.70
CA PHE A 67 14.18 14.45 -16.32
C PHE A 67 14.61 15.92 -16.49
N MET A 68 13.79 16.73 -17.15
CA MET A 68 14.10 18.14 -17.43
C MET A 68 14.30 18.93 -16.13
N THR A 69 13.40 18.77 -15.16
CA THR A 69 13.50 19.48 -13.89
C THR A 69 14.76 19.08 -13.11
N ALA A 70 15.15 17.82 -13.12
CA ALA A 70 16.36 17.32 -12.45
C ALA A 70 17.66 17.73 -13.18
N CYS A 71 17.65 17.85 -14.50
CA CYS A 71 18.77 18.40 -15.26
C CYS A 71 19.03 19.85 -14.90
N ILE A 72 17.97 20.65 -14.64
CA ILE A 72 18.10 22.06 -14.23
C ILE A 72 18.59 22.12 -12.77
N SER A 73 17.86 21.51 -11.86
CA SER A 73 18.16 21.54 -10.43
C SER A 73 17.41 20.46 -9.67
N ILE A 74 18.12 19.75 -8.78
CA ILE A 74 17.50 18.80 -7.86
C ILE A 74 16.41 19.45 -6.98
N ARG A 75 16.59 20.70 -6.58
CA ARG A 75 15.61 21.45 -5.78
C ARG A 75 14.33 21.69 -6.57
N LEU A 76 14.47 22.09 -7.84
CA LEU A 76 13.32 22.25 -8.73
C LEU A 76 12.60 20.93 -8.96
N ALA A 77 13.34 19.86 -9.21
CA ALA A 77 12.76 18.53 -9.39
C ALA A 77 11.96 18.06 -8.15
N MET A 78 12.49 18.27 -6.95
CA MET A 78 11.80 17.96 -5.70
C MET A 78 10.53 18.79 -5.52
N ALA A 79 10.62 20.10 -5.75
CA ALA A 79 9.47 21.01 -5.66
C ALA A 79 8.39 20.63 -6.68
N ALA A 80 8.78 20.34 -7.92
CA ALA A 80 7.88 19.89 -8.98
C ALA A 80 7.23 18.54 -8.66
N CYS A 81 8.01 17.60 -8.12
CA CYS A 81 7.52 16.30 -7.68
C CYS A 81 6.47 16.45 -6.56
N MET A 82 6.79 17.19 -5.49
CA MET A 82 5.86 17.41 -4.38
C MET A 82 4.60 18.19 -4.76
N PHE A 83 4.68 19.01 -5.79
CA PHE A 83 3.52 19.69 -6.37
C PHE A 83 2.67 18.73 -7.21
N ALA A 84 3.31 17.89 -8.05
CA ALA A 84 2.62 17.04 -9.00
C ALA A 84 1.95 15.80 -8.31
N LEU A 85 2.63 15.16 -7.38
CA LEU A 85 2.16 13.89 -6.78
C LEU A 85 0.72 13.92 -6.24
N PRO A 86 0.27 14.97 -5.50
CA PRO A 86 -1.12 15.04 -5.02
C PRO A 86 -2.18 15.13 -6.13
N LEU A 87 -1.80 15.60 -7.31
CA LEU A 87 -2.69 15.88 -8.44
C LEU A 87 -2.71 14.75 -9.48
N LEU A 88 -1.63 13.97 -9.59
CA LEU A 88 -1.44 12.93 -10.59
C LEU A 88 -2.53 11.85 -10.61
N PRO A 89 -3.10 11.38 -9.48
CA PRO A 89 -4.09 10.30 -9.51
C PRO A 89 -5.31 10.57 -10.39
N THR A 90 -5.66 11.85 -10.58
CA THR A 90 -6.75 12.25 -11.47
C THR A 90 -6.23 12.84 -12.79
N ILE A 91 -5.17 13.66 -12.76
CA ILE A 91 -4.67 14.31 -13.96
C ILE A 91 -4.08 13.31 -14.95
N ALA A 92 -3.34 12.30 -14.48
CA ALA A 92 -2.71 11.32 -15.37
C ALA A 92 -3.72 10.53 -16.21
N PRO A 93 -4.78 9.92 -15.63
CA PRO A 93 -5.83 9.28 -16.41
C PRO A 93 -6.51 10.19 -17.43
N HIS A 94 -6.75 11.46 -17.06
CA HIS A 94 -7.43 12.40 -17.93
C HIS A 94 -6.59 12.88 -19.10
N ILE A 95 -5.31 13.13 -18.89
CA ILE A 95 -4.37 13.42 -19.99
C ILE A 95 -4.35 12.22 -20.95
N GLN A 96 -4.33 10.99 -20.39
CA GLN A 96 -4.34 9.77 -21.19
C GLN A 96 -5.58 9.65 -22.07
N LEU A 97 -6.77 9.92 -21.51
CA LEU A 97 -8.03 9.97 -22.26
C LEU A 97 -8.02 11.06 -23.33
N TYR A 98 -7.52 12.25 -23.00
CA TYR A 98 -7.43 13.37 -23.93
C TYR A 98 -6.50 13.08 -25.11
N LEU A 99 -5.42 12.31 -24.86
CA LEU A 99 -4.51 11.84 -25.90
C LEU A 99 -5.10 10.69 -26.75
N GLY A 100 -6.35 10.27 -26.52
CA GLY A 100 -7.03 9.25 -27.30
C GLY A 100 -6.76 7.81 -26.89
N TYR A 101 -6.03 7.59 -25.79
CA TYR A 101 -5.78 6.24 -25.28
C TYR A 101 -6.89 5.77 -24.32
N GLY A 102 -7.19 4.49 -24.35
CA GLY A 102 -8.05 3.88 -23.34
C GLY A 102 -7.43 4.00 -21.93
N ARG A 103 -8.24 3.86 -20.89
CA ARG A 103 -7.86 4.06 -19.47
C ARG A 103 -6.69 3.22 -18.94
N VAL A 104 -6.18 2.26 -19.72
CA VAL A 104 -5.27 1.22 -19.22
C VAL A 104 -3.79 1.56 -19.39
N LEU A 105 -3.43 2.38 -20.37
CA LEU A 105 -2.02 2.61 -20.71
C LEU A 105 -1.44 3.81 -19.94
N GLY A 106 -0.52 3.54 -19.04
CA GLY A 106 0.31 4.57 -18.37
C GLY A 106 -0.26 5.19 -17.10
N GLU A 107 -1.57 5.07 -16.82
CA GLU A 107 -2.22 5.68 -15.66
C GLU A 107 -1.63 5.25 -14.33
N GLN A 108 -1.29 3.97 -14.22
CA GLN A 108 -0.90 3.36 -12.96
C GLN A 108 0.57 3.61 -12.58
N ALA A 109 1.36 4.16 -13.48
CA ALA A 109 2.81 4.30 -13.30
C ALA A 109 3.33 5.73 -13.46
N ALA A 110 2.47 6.73 -13.66
CA ALA A 110 2.87 8.11 -13.90
C ALA A 110 3.81 8.68 -12.81
N GLY A 111 3.51 8.41 -11.55
CA GLY A 111 4.38 8.78 -10.42
C GLY A 111 5.74 8.08 -10.46
N PHE A 112 5.81 6.82 -10.91
CA PHE A 112 7.06 6.06 -11.02
C PHE A 112 7.95 6.64 -12.11
N ASP A 113 7.35 6.98 -13.27
CA ASP A 113 8.07 7.56 -14.40
C ASP A 113 8.59 8.96 -14.07
N LEU A 114 7.87 9.74 -13.27
CA LEU A 114 8.35 11.00 -12.73
C LEU A 114 9.65 10.80 -11.93
N ILE A 115 9.67 9.82 -11.00
CA ILE A 115 10.85 9.51 -10.19
C ILE A 115 11.98 8.93 -11.05
N ALA A 116 11.66 8.06 -12.01
CA ALA A 116 12.65 7.52 -12.94
C ALA A 116 13.32 8.64 -13.76
N GLY A 117 12.52 9.58 -14.28
CA GLY A 117 13.03 10.77 -14.97
C GLY A 117 13.94 11.61 -14.09
N MET A 118 13.55 11.84 -12.83
CA MET A 118 14.39 12.55 -11.87
C MET A 118 15.75 11.85 -11.65
N LEU A 119 15.77 10.54 -11.47
CA LEU A 119 16.99 9.77 -11.28
C LEU A 119 17.92 9.86 -12.51
N ILE A 120 17.37 9.72 -13.72
CA ILE A 120 18.13 9.84 -14.96
C ILE A 120 18.69 11.27 -15.12
N GLY A 121 17.85 12.29 -14.88
CA GLY A 121 18.28 13.68 -14.96
C GLY A 121 19.39 14.00 -13.97
N LEU A 122 19.32 13.47 -12.75
CA LEU A 122 20.40 13.60 -11.76
C LEU A 122 21.67 12.90 -12.17
N PHE A 123 21.56 11.69 -12.74
CA PHE A 123 22.72 10.96 -13.25
C PHE A 123 23.43 11.75 -14.33
N ILE A 124 22.70 12.27 -15.31
CA ILE A 124 23.24 13.10 -16.38
C ILE A 124 23.83 14.41 -15.84
N ASN A 125 23.13 15.09 -14.92
CA ASN A 125 23.64 16.30 -14.28
C ASN A 125 24.96 16.02 -13.51
N ALA A 126 25.07 14.88 -12.82
CA ALA A 126 26.28 14.48 -12.12
C ALA A 126 27.46 14.27 -13.08
N ILE A 127 27.23 13.62 -14.24
CA ILE A 127 28.23 13.44 -15.29
C ILE A 127 28.72 14.80 -15.81
N PHE A 128 27.81 15.70 -16.18
CA PHE A 128 28.19 17.00 -16.72
C PHE A 128 28.94 17.87 -15.71
N ARG A 129 28.58 17.76 -14.43
CA ARG A 129 29.26 18.51 -13.36
C ARG A 129 30.50 17.81 -12.81
N ARG A 130 30.83 16.60 -13.32
CA ARG A 130 31.92 15.76 -12.82
C ARG A 130 31.82 15.48 -11.32
N GLU A 131 30.62 15.37 -10.79
CA GLU A 131 30.37 15.07 -9.39
C GLU A 131 30.16 13.58 -9.19
N SER A 132 30.50 13.08 -8.00
CA SER A 132 30.22 11.68 -7.64
C SER A 132 28.71 11.48 -7.47
N LEU A 133 28.15 10.48 -8.14
CA LEU A 133 26.75 10.09 -7.97
C LEU A 133 26.45 9.72 -6.51
N ALA A 134 27.40 9.12 -5.79
CA ALA A 134 27.27 8.76 -4.39
C ALA A 134 27.06 9.97 -3.45
N SER A 135 27.50 11.17 -3.86
CA SER A 135 27.20 12.40 -3.10
C SER A 135 25.78 12.93 -3.32
N ARG A 136 25.12 12.46 -4.38
CA ARG A 136 23.80 12.89 -4.82
C ARG A 136 22.68 11.91 -4.44
N LEU A 137 23.01 10.65 -4.18
CA LEU A 137 22.07 9.58 -3.86
C LEU A 137 22.50 8.89 -2.57
N THR A 138 21.58 8.80 -1.62
CA THR A 138 21.84 8.10 -0.33
C THR A 138 20.64 7.24 0.03
N MET A 139 20.81 5.92 -0.07
CA MET A 139 19.80 4.95 0.35
C MET A 139 20.04 4.58 1.82
N PRO A 140 19.09 4.84 2.74
CA PRO A 140 19.20 4.31 4.10
C PRO A 140 19.10 2.77 4.05
N TRP A 141 19.90 2.08 4.86
CA TRP A 141 19.90 0.62 4.89
C TRP A 141 18.52 0.04 5.30
N GLN A 142 17.75 0.78 6.09
CA GLN A 142 16.39 0.41 6.48
C GLN A 142 15.46 0.37 5.27
N ALA A 143 15.59 1.34 4.34
CA ALA A 143 14.84 1.32 3.09
C ALA A 143 15.30 0.15 2.21
N GLY A 144 16.60 -0.12 2.14
CA GLY A 144 17.15 -1.29 1.45
C GLY A 144 16.60 -2.61 2.02
N LEU A 145 16.49 -2.71 3.35
CA LEU A 145 15.89 -3.88 4.00
C LEU A 145 14.41 -4.05 3.62
N VAL A 146 13.61 -2.98 3.68
CA VAL A 146 12.19 -3.02 3.29
C VAL A 146 12.05 -3.42 1.82
N LEU A 147 12.85 -2.84 0.92
CA LEU A 147 12.81 -3.19 -0.50
C LEU A 147 13.17 -4.67 -0.75
N LEU A 148 14.12 -5.22 -0.02
CA LEU A 148 14.46 -6.64 -0.09
C LEU A 148 13.28 -7.50 0.37
N MET A 149 12.64 -7.15 1.49
CA MET A 149 11.47 -7.88 2.01
C MET A 149 10.30 -7.81 1.03
N ILE A 150 9.99 -6.64 0.47
CA ILE A 150 8.95 -6.48 -0.55
C ILE A 150 9.29 -7.31 -1.80
N THR A 151 10.53 -7.30 -2.27
CA THR A 151 10.95 -8.10 -3.43
C THR A 151 10.71 -9.60 -3.18
N THR A 152 11.06 -10.07 -1.99
CA THR A 152 10.82 -11.46 -1.59
C THR A 152 9.33 -11.76 -1.52
N SER A 153 8.54 -10.87 -0.92
CA SER A 153 7.08 -10.99 -0.81
C SER A 153 6.39 -11.02 -2.18
N VAL A 154 6.85 -10.21 -3.12
CA VAL A 154 6.38 -10.21 -4.52
C VAL A 154 6.70 -11.52 -5.22
N ALA A 155 7.92 -12.05 -5.05
CA ALA A 155 8.28 -13.34 -5.62
C ALA A 155 7.38 -14.48 -5.07
N VAL A 156 7.13 -14.49 -3.77
CA VAL A 156 6.20 -15.44 -3.14
C VAL A 156 4.79 -15.31 -3.72
N ALA A 157 4.29 -14.08 -3.85
CA ALA A 157 2.97 -13.80 -4.41
C ALA A 157 2.84 -14.35 -5.84
N ILE A 158 3.82 -14.08 -6.71
CA ILE A 158 3.81 -14.55 -8.10
C ILE A 158 3.84 -16.09 -8.16
N VAL A 159 4.75 -16.73 -7.40
CA VAL A 159 4.84 -18.20 -7.38
C VAL A 159 3.51 -18.81 -6.92
N ARG A 160 2.91 -18.26 -5.87
CA ARG A 160 1.61 -18.68 -5.35
C ARG A 160 0.50 -18.49 -6.39
N ASN A 161 0.49 -17.36 -7.07
CA ASN A 161 -0.50 -17.05 -8.09
C ASN A 161 -0.43 -18.02 -9.28
N LEU A 162 0.78 -18.28 -9.76
CA LEU A 162 1.01 -19.23 -10.84
C LEU A 162 0.61 -20.66 -10.42
N HIS A 163 0.94 -21.04 -9.19
CA HIS A 163 0.50 -22.33 -8.66
C HIS A 163 -1.03 -22.40 -8.58
N GLN A 164 -1.68 -21.35 -8.09
CA GLN A 164 -3.13 -21.24 -8.03
C GLN A 164 -3.82 -21.30 -9.39
N THR A 165 -3.22 -20.85 -10.46
CA THR A 165 -3.76 -20.93 -11.81
C THR A 165 -3.37 -22.21 -12.54
N GLY A 166 -2.56 -23.07 -11.91
CA GLY A 166 -1.98 -24.22 -12.59
C GLY A 166 -0.99 -23.85 -13.70
N SER A 167 -0.57 -22.58 -13.72
CA SER A 167 0.37 -22.08 -14.73
C SER A 167 1.80 -22.44 -14.32
N ALA A 168 2.58 -22.97 -15.26
CA ALA A 168 4.00 -23.17 -15.03
C ALA A 168 4.74 -21.81 -15.04
N PHE A 169 5.78 -21.69 -14.21
CA PHE A 169 6.64 -20.52 -14.25
C PHE A 169 7.32 -20.43 -15.63
N ASN A 170 7.14 -19.28 -16.27
CA ASN A 170 7.73 -18.99 -17.57
C ASN A 170 8.51 -17.67 -17.50
N VAL A 171 9.83 -17.75 -17.73
CA VAL A 171 10.73 -16.59 -17.74
C VAL A 171 10.31 -15.56 -18.78
N GLN A 172 9.84 -16.00 -19.96
CA GLN A 172 9.38 -15.11 -21.01
C GLN A 172 8.13 -14.33 -20.58
N ALA A 173 7.17 -14.99 -19.91
CA ALA A 173 6.02 -14.33 -19.34
C ALA A 173 6.41 -13.33 -18.23
N LEU A 174 7.37 -13.69 -17.38
CA LEU A 174 7.88 -12.78 -16.35
C LEU A 174 8.52 -11.53 -17.00
N LEU A 175 9.39 -11.70 -17.99
CA LEU A 175 10.02 -10.58 -18.70
C LEU A 175 9.00 -9.72 -19.42
N TYR A 176 8.01 -10.34 -20.06
CA TYR A 176 6.91 -9.61 -20.69
C TYR A 176 6.18 -8.72 -19.68
N ASN A 177 5.78 -9.26 -18.54
CA ASN A 177 5.05 -8.50 -17.51
C ASN A 177 5.93 -7.44 -16.82
N LEU A 178 7.23 -7.68 -16.66
CA LEU A 178 8.18 -6.67 -16.19
C LEU A 178 8.28 -5.49 -17.17
N LEU A 179 8.21 -5.74 -18.46
CA LEU A 179 8.24 -4.69 -19.49
C LEU A 179 6.86 -4.03 -19.69
N HIS A 180 5.78 -4.63 -19.20
CA HIS A 180 4.40 -4.13 -19.36
C HIS A 180 3.71 -3.88 -18.00
N LEU A 181 4.44 -3.37 -17.01
CA LEU A 181 3.94 -3.10 -15.65
C LEU A 181 2.63 -2.29 -15.63
N ARG A 182 2.47 -1.37 -16.58
CA ARG A 182 1.30 -0.47 -16.67
C ARG A 182 0.01 -1.18 -17.07
N SER A 183 0.12 -2.30 -17.77
CA SER A 183 -1.03 -3.07 -18.24
C SER A 183 -1.51 -4.14 -17.25
N LEU A 184 -0.88 -4.26 -16.09
CA LEU A 184 -1.22 -5.26 -15.07
C LEU A 184 -2.53 -4.90 -14.38
N GLY A 185 -3.53 -5.74 -14.55
CA GLY A 185 -4.85 -5.62 -13.90
C GLY A 185 -4.88 -6.19 -12.49
N TRP A 186 -5.99 -5.97 -11.77
CA TRP A 186 -6.18 -6.45 -10.38
C TRP A 186 -6.14 -7.97 -10.23
N HIS A 187 -6.48 -8.71 -11.28
CA HIS A 187 -6.55 -10.17 -11.27
C HIS A 187 -5.38 -10.85 -12.01
N ASP A 188 -4.40 -10.07 -12.50
CA ASP A 188 -3.22 -10.63 -13.13
C ASP A 188 -2.33 -11.34 -12.10
N ASP A 189 -1.77 -12.49 -12.47
CA ASP A 189 -0.86 -13.25 -11.60
C ASP A 189 0.43 -12.49 -11.30
N TYR A 190 0.81 -11.59 -12.19
CA TYR A 190 1.98 -10.73 -12.07
C TYR A 190 1.68 -9.34 -11.49
N ARG A 191 0.45 -9.08 -11.04
CA ARG A 191 0.05 -7.83 -10.41
C ARG A 191 1.01 -7.35 -9.31
N PRO A 192 1.58 -8.23 -8.46
CA PRO A 192 2.54 -7.82 -7.43
C PRO A 192 3.74 -7.03 -7.94
N LEU A 193 4.15 -7.18 -9.22
CA LEU A 193 5.23 -6.40 -9.83
C LEU A 193 4.96 -4.90 -9.87
N LEU A 194 3.68 -4.51 -10.01
CA LEU A 194 3.33 -3.09 -10.05
C LEU A 194 3.50 -2.43 -8.68
N ASP A 195 3.13 -3.10 -7.60
CA ASP A 195 3.35 -2.59 -6.25
C ASP A 195 4.84 -2.66 -5.86
N TRP A 196 5.57 -3.67 -6.33
CA TRP A 196 7.02 -3.70 -6.22
C TRP A 196 7.67 -2.45 -6.86
N ALA A 197 7.23 -2.06 -8.05
CA ALA A 197 7.69 -0.84 -8.70
C ALA A 197 7.33 0.42 -7.90
N ALA A 198 6.16 0.45 -7.23
CA ALA A 198 5.76 1.56 -6.36
C ALA A 198 6.69 1.74 -5.15
N TYR A 199 6.94 0.66 -4.40
CA TYR A 199 7.85 0.70 -3.25
C TYR A 199 9.29 1.01 -3.66
N THR A 200 9.73 0.47 -4.79
CA THR A 200 11.08 0.72 -5.31
C THR A 200 11.23 2.17 -5.74
N SER A 201 10.22 2.76 -6.38
CA SER A 201 10.19 4.19 -6.73
C SER A 201 10.17 5.07 -5.48
N ALA A 202 9.44 4.66 -4.42
CA ALA A 202 9.46 5.33 -3.13
C ALA A 202 10.86 5.32 -2.50
N GLY A 203 11.56 4.19 -2.56
CA GLY A 203 12.97 4.08 -2.17
C GLY A 203 13.88 5.00 -3.00
N GLY A 204 13.66 5.07 -4.31
CA GLY A 204 14.36 5.98 -5.22
C GLY A 204 14.16 7.44 -4.85
N LEU A 205 12.92 7.84 -4.55
CA LEU A 205 12.61 9.20 -4.08
C LEU A 205 13.31 9.50 -2.74
N MET A 206 13.32 8.55 -1.80
CA MET A 206 14.07 8.72 -0.54
C MET A 206 15.56 8.91 -0.80
N ALA A 207 16.14 8.14 -1.71
CA ALA A 207 17.55 8.24 -2.05
C ALA A 207 17.93 9.61 -2.65
N ILE A 208 17.01 10.27 -3.35
CA ILE A 208 17.18 11.63 -3.90
C ILE A 208 17.00 12.69 -2.81
N VAL A 209 15.92 12.59 -2.03
CA VAL A 209 15.49 13.64 -1.09
C VAL A 209 16.47 13.78 0.07
N ILE A 210 17.00 12.67 0.61
CA ILE A 210 17.88 12.71 1.78
C ILE A 210 19.11 13.59 1.57
N PRO A 211 19.98 13.38 0.55
CA PRO A 211 21.14 14.24 0.36
C PRO A 211 20.77 15.64 -0.10
N ALA A 212 19.72 15.78 -0.90
CA ALA A 212 19.28 17.08 -1.40
C ALA A 212 18.81 18.05 -0.31
N LEU A 213 18.27 17.53 0.79
CA LEU A 213 17.76 18.34 1.90
C LEU A 213 18.71 18.48 3.08
N LYS A 214 19.83 17.73 3.08
CA LYS A 214 20.74 17.67 4.20
C LYS A 214 21.36 19.05 4.55
N ASP A 215 21.83 19.76 3.56
CA ASP A 215 22.63 20.98 3.71
C ASP A 215 21.87 22.28 3.45
N THR A 216 20.55 22.21 3.22
CA THR A 216 19.80 23.42 2.93
C THR A 216 19.05 23.98 4.14
N SER A 217 19.24 25.27 4.42
CA SER A 217 18.50 25.99 5.47
C SER A 217 16.99 26.06 5.16
N GLN A 218 16.62 25.97 3.89
CA GLN A 218 15.23 26.04 3.43
C GLN A 218 14.62 24.66 3.13
N ARG A 219 15.28 23.58 3.56
CA ARG A 219 14.88 22.20 3.25
C ARG A 219 13.41 21.90 3.53
N ASN A 220 12.89 22.39 4.64
CA ASN A 220 11.49 22.19 4.98
C ASN A 220 10.56 22.89 3.96
N ALA A 221 10.92 24.10 3.54
CA ALA A 221 10.14 24.85 2.57
C ALA A 221 10.11 24.21 1.18
N LEU A 222 11.17 23.53 0.76
CA LEU A 222 11.25 22.85 -0.54
C LEU A 222 10.26 21.67 -0.67
N LEU A 223 9.86 21.04 0.42
CA LEU A 223 8.84 20.01 0.41
C LEU A 223 7.45 20.55 0.73
N PHE A 224 7.34 21.38 1.78
CA PHE A 224 6.03 21.79 2.29
C PHE A 224 5.32 22.78 1.36
N TRP A 225 5.99 23.80 0.81
CA TRP A 225 5.31 24.82 0.01
C TRP A 225 4.73 24.30 -1.31
N PRO A 226 5.44 23.49 -2.11
CA PRO A 226 4.85 22.88 -3.30
C PRO A 226 3.67 21.96 -2.95
N PHE A 227 3.80 21.18 -1.88
CA PHE A 227 2.72 20.34 -1.39
C PHE A 227 1.51 21.17 -0.92
N ILE A 228 1.72 22.27 -0.16
CA ILE A 228 0.66 23.18 0.30
C ILE A 228 -0.08 23.76 -0.90
N LEU A 229 0.63 24.20 -1.93
CA LEU A 229 0.02 24.77 -3.12
C LEU A 229 -0.88 23.73 -3.82
N SER A 230 -0.39 22.53 -4.04
CA SER A 230 -1.19 21.45 -4.63
C SER A 230 -2.36 21.04 -3.75
N LEU A 231 -2.20 21.05 -2.43
CA LEU A 231 -3.26 20.78 -1.47
C LEU A 231 -4.37 21.85 -1.52
N ILE A 232 -4.02 23.13 -1.61
CA ILE A 232 -4.99 24.23 -1.78
C ILE A 232 -5.80 24.02 -3.07
N ILE A 233 -5.11 23.74 -4.19
CA ILE A 233 -5.78 23.48 -5.47
C ILE A 233 -6.72 22.27 -5.35
N SER A 234 -6.24 21.18 -4.75
CA SER A 234 -7.04 19.97 -4.53
C SER A 234 -8.24 20.21 -3.60
N ALA A 235 -8.06 21.02 -2.56
CA ALA A 235 -9.14 21.40 -1.64
C ALA A 235 -10.19 22.30 -2.32
N LEU A 236 -9.79 23.28 -3.11
CA LEU A 236 -10.72 24.14 -3.86
C LEU A 236 -11.53 23.34 -4.89
N VAL A 237 -10.89 22.40 -5.60
CA VAL A 237 -11.58 21.48 -6.51
C VAL A 237 -12.55 20.58 -5.72
N GLY A 238 -12.14 20.03 -4.59
CA GLY A 238 -13.01 19.23 -3.71
C GLY A 238 -14.21 20.01 -3.18
N TRP A 239 -14.01 21.28 -2.82
CA TRP A 239 -15.12 22.17 -2.43
C TRP A 239 -16.10 22.35 -3.58
N ARG A 240 -15.62 22.67 -4.79
CA ARG A 240 -16.47 22.76 -5.98
C ARG A 240 -17.24 21.46 -6.23
N GLN A 241 -16.57 20.31 -6.15
CA GLN A 241 -17.21 19.00 -6.31
C GLN A 241 -18.35 18.79 -5.32
N SER A 242 -18.15 19.15 -4.05
CA SER A 242 -19.16 19.04 -3.02
C SER A 242 -20.36 20.00 -3.21
N ALA A 243 -20.10 21.20 -3.72
CA ALA A 243 -21.14 22.21 -3.92
C ALA A 243 -21.97 21.95 -5.19
N THR A 244 -21.36 21.46 -6.27
CA THR A 244 -21.99 21.41 -7.59
C THR A 244 -22.14 20.00 -8.17
N GLY A 245 -21.48 19.00 -7.60
CA GLY A 245 -21.35 17.68 -8.19
C GLY A 245 -20.45 17.62 -9.44
N ILE A 246 -19.82 18.74 -9.79
CA ILE A 246 -19.00 18.88 -11.00
C ILE A 246 -17.55 19.04 -10.57
N GLY A 247 -16.69 18.12 -11.05
CA GLY A 247 -15.24 18.22 -10.92
C GLY A 247 -14.66 19.24 -11.91
N LEU A 248 -13.46 18.97 -12.38
CA LEU A 248 -12.91 19.65 -13.54
C LEU A 248 -13.62 19.14 -14.79
N SER A 249 -13.61 19.94 -15.88
CA SER A 249 -14.33 19.59 -17.12
C SER A 249 -13.95 18.23 -17.70
N PHE A 250 -12.77 17.74 -17.41
CA PHE A 250 -12.26 16.42 -17.79
C PHE A 250 -12.53 15.32 -16.75
N ASP A 251 -13.10 15.66 -15.58
CA ASP A 251 -13.37 14.70 -14.49
C ASP A 251 -14.73 14.01 -14.71
N GLN A 252 -14.71 12.78 -15.21
CA GLN A 252 -15.89 11.98 -15.52
C GLN A 252 -16.35 11.08 -14.36
N ARG A 253 -15.79 11.26 -13.16
CA ARG A 253 -16.18 10.47 -12.01
C ARG A 253 -17.60 10.76 -11.57
N ASN A 254 -18.32 9.71 -11.20
CA ASN A 254 -19.62 9.83 -10.56
C ASN A 254 -19.41 10.13 -9.07
N PHE A 255 -19.72 11.34 -8.63
CA PHE A 255 -19.64 11.72 -7.25
C PHE A 255 -20.81 11.11 -6.46
N ARG A 256 -20.52 10.53 -5.30
CA ARG A 256 -21.56 10.06 -4.39
C ARG A 256 -22.37 11.23 -3.86
N VAL A 257 -23.68 11.05 -3.80
CA VAL A 257 -24.60 12.03 -3.20
C VAL A 257 -25.03 11.48 -1.85
N ASP A 258 -25.02 12.31 -0.83
CA ASP A 258 -25.66 12.05 0.47
C ASP A 258 -26.63 13.18 0.82
N GLN A 259 -27.25 13.11 2.00
CA GLN A 259 -28.20 14.12 2.48
C GLN A 259 -27.61 15.56 2.57
N PHE A 260 -26.29 15.71 2.51
CA PHE A 260 -25.58 16.98 2.59
C PHE A 260 -24.91 17.38 1.25
N GLY A 261 -25.29 16.74 0.14
CA GLY A 261 -24.76 17.02 -1.19
C GLY A 261 -23.70 16.03 -1.67
N PHE A 262 -22.92 16.45 -2.65
CA PHE A 262 -21.91 15.59 -3.26
C PHE A 262 -20.68 15.41 -2.37
N VAL A 263 -20.06 14.25 -2.46
CA VAL A 263 -18.84 13.89 -1.70
C VAL A 263 -17.60 14.44 -2.39
N ALA A 264 -16.83 15.27 -1.69
CA ALA A 264 -15.56 15.79 -2.21
C ALA A 264 -14.48 14.71 -2.31
N GLN A 265 -13.77 14.63 -3.43
CA GLN A 265 -12.66 13.70 -3.69
C GLN A 265 -11.38 14.41 -4.16
N GLY A 266 -11.44 15.73 -4.49
CA GLY A 266 -10.31 16.48 -5.01
C GLY A 266 -9.72 15.81 -6.27
N PHE A 267 -8.41 15.53 -6.25
CA PHE A 267 -7.71 14.80 -7.30
C PHE A 267 -7.42 13.33 -6.94
N GLN A 268 -7.99 12.83 -5.85
CA GLN A 268 -7.78 11.45 -5.41
C GLN A 268 -8.84 10.49 -6.01
N PRO A 269 -8.56 9.20 -6.13
CA PRO A 269 -9.48 8.22 -6.70
C PRO A 269 -10.74 8.01 -5.85
N ASP A 270 -10.65 8.26 -4.54
CA ASP A 270 -11.74 8.11 -3.61
C ASP A 270 -11.68 9.10 -2.43
N MET A 271 -12.78 9.20 -1.68
CA MET A 271 -12.92 10.11 -0.56
C MET A 271 -11.99 9.79 0.63
N HIS A 272 -11.58 8.53 0.80
CA HIS A 272 -10.72 8.14 1.92
C HIS A 272 -9.27 8.52 1.66
N ALA A 273 -8.80 8.32 0.42
CA ALA A 273 -7.50 8.79 -0.02
C ALA A 273 -7.40 10.31 0.05
N PHE A 274 -8.47 11.01 -0.35
CA PHE A 274 -8.54 12.47 -0.25
C PHE A 274 -8.56 12.96 1.20
N GLY A 275 -9.36 12.33 2.06
CA GLY A 275 -9.40 12.64 3.49
C GLY A 275 -8.05 12.45 4.17
N ALA A 276 -7.31 11.40 3.84
CA ALA A 276 -5.97 11.17 4.36
C ALA A 276 -4.95 12.22 3.85
N GLN A 277 -5.06 12.66 2.60
CA GLN A 277 -4.25 13.76 2.06
C GLN A 277 -4.55 15.08 2.79
N LEU A 278 -5.84 15.40 3.01
CA LEU A 278 -6.27 16.60 3.73
C LEU A 278 -5.81 16.60 5.20
N LEU A 279 -5.67 15.43 5.83
CA LEU A 279 -5.11 15.33 7.20
C LEU A 279 -3.68 15.89 7.29
N ILE A 280 -2.87 15.76 6.24
CA ILE A 280 -1.54 16.36 6.22
C ILE A 280 -1.66 17.87 6.27
N GLY A 281 -2.65 18.47 5.59
CA GLY A 281 -2.96 19.91 5.66
C GLY A 281 -3.55 20.32 7.01
N ALA A 282 -4.47 19.53 7.53
CA ALA A 282 -5.20 19.85 8.76
C ALA A 282 -4.35 19.67 10.03
N ILE A 283 -3.47 18.68 10.07
CA ILE A 283 -2.66 18.28 11.23
C ILE A 283 -1.17 18.37 10.96
N GLY A 284 -0.69 17.85 9.82
CA GLY A 284 0.74 17.76 9.51
C GLY A 284 1.44 19.12 9.49
N LEU A 285 0.75 20.16 9.04
CA LEU A 285 1.29 21.51 8.96
C LEU A 285 1.55 22.17 10.33
N PHE A 286 0.95 21.69 11.42
CA PHE A 286 1.34 22.16 12.77
C PHE A 286 2.81 21.88 13.08
N GLY A 287 3.35 20.78 12.58
CA GLY A 287 4.78 20.48 12.67
C GLY A 287 5.63 21.49 11.91
N TYR A 288 5.21 21.88 10.72
CA TYR A 288 5.91 22.90 9.92
C TYR A 288 5.83 24.29 10.56
N LEU A 289 4.68 24.68 11.13
CA LEU A 289 4.50 25.95 11.86
C LEU A 289 5.48 26.15 13.00
N TYR A 290 5.88 25.06 13.66
CA TYR A 290 6.83 25.13 14.77
C TYR A 290 8.20 25.69 14.35
N PHE A 291 8.61 25.50 13.10
CA PHE A 291 9.91 25.96 12.56
C PHE A 291 9.81 27.20 11.67
N THR A 292 8.63 27.56 11.23
CA THR A 292 8.45 28.74 10.37
C THR A 292 8.65 30.03 11.17
N LYS A 293 9.66 30.83 10.79
CA LYS A 293 9.95 32.10 11.43
C LYS A 293 9.11 33.27 10.87
N SER A 294 8.70 33.18 9.62
CA SER A 294 7.92 34.20 8.94
C SER A 294 6.49 34.29 9.47
N VAL A 295 6.10 35.46 9.99
CA VAL A 295 4.74 35.72 10.48
C VAL A 295 3.72 35.57 9.34
N ALA A 296 4.04 36.12 8.15
CA ALA A 296 3.15 36.02 6.99
C ALA A 296 2.86 34.53 6.61
N GLN A 297 3.89 33.68 6.61
CA GLN A 297 3.72 32.25 6.36
C GLN A 297 2.86 31.57 7.44
N ARG A 298 3.07 31.90 8.70
CA ARG A 298 2.24 31.37 9.81
C ARG A 298 0.78 31.78 9.65
N LEU A 299 0.54 33.07 9.35
CA LEU A 299 -0.82 33.58 9.14
C LEU A 299 -1.50 32.92 7.93
N ALA A 300 -0.79 32.75 6.83
CA ALA A 300 -1.31 32.07 5.64
C ALA A 300 -1.69 30.60 5.95
N ILE A 301 -0.85 29.88 6.68
CA ILE A 301 -1.12 28.47 7.03
C ILE A 301 -2.27 28.37 8.04
N ILE A 302 -2.25 29.15 9.13
CA ILE A 302 -3.27 29.10 10.18
C ILE A 302 -4.59 29.68 9.69
N GLY A 303 -4.56 30.79 8.95
CA GLY A 303 -5.76 31.50 8.51
C GLY A 303 -6.42 30.94 7.26
N VAL A 304 -5.67 30.25 6.41
CA VAL A 304 -6.20 29.76 5.14
C VAL A 304 -6.06 28.25 4.99
N VAL A 305 -4.84 27.70 5.05
CA VAL A 305 -4.60 26.31 4.64
C VAL A 305 -5.21 25.31 5.61
N ILE A 306 -5.01 25.48 6.91
CA ILE A 306 -5.57 24.59 7.94
C ILE A 306 -7.10 24.66 7.95
N PRO A 307 -7.76 25.84 8.02
CA PRO A 307 -9.23 25.89 7.99
C PRO A 307 -9.79 25.33 6.69
N LEU A 308 -9.24 25.65 5.54
CA LEU A 308 -9.67 25.08 4.26
C LEU A 308 -9.57 23.55 4.26
N SER A 309 -8.45 23.00 4.76
CA SER A 309 -8.26 21.55 4.89
C SER A 309 -9.31 20.90 5.78
N TRP A 310 -9.66 21.51 6.92
CA TRP A 310 -10.71 21.03 7.81
C TRP A 310 -12.11 21.11 7.21
N ILE A 311 -12.45 22.22 6.55
CA ILE A 311 -13.74 22.38 5.88
C ILE A 311 -13.91 21.32 4.81
N VAL A 312 -12.92 21.15 3.95
CA VAL A 312 -13.00 20.19 2.84
C VAL A 312 -12.87 18.74 3.33
N LEU A 313 -12.14 18.48 4.42
CA LEU A 313 -12.13 17.19 5.10
C LEU A 313 -13.53 16.79 5.60
N PHE A 314 -14.28 17.74 6.14
CA PHE A 314 -15.68 17.52 6.50
C PHE A 314 -16.53 17.23 5.25
N LEU A 315 -16.38 17.99 4.19
CA LEU A 315 -17.08 17.82 2.91
C LEU A 315 -16.71 16.52 2.18
N SER A 316 -15.53 15.95 2.43
CA SER A 316 -15.13 14.65 1.86
C SER A 316 -15.94 13.49 2.41
N LYS A 317 -16.70 13.67 3.51
CA LYS A 317 -17.47 12.62 4.22
C LYS A 317 -16.61 11.44 4.69
N SER A 318 -15.29 11.57 4.68
CA SER A 318 -14.37 10.59 5.24
C SER A 318 -14.42 10.64 6.77
N ARG A 319 -15.44 10.00 7.36
CA ARG A 319 -15.70 10.00 8.82
C ARG A 319 -14.49 9.56 9.63
N ALA A 320 -13.76 8.54 9.12
CA ALA A 320 -12.57 8.05 9.76
C ALA A 320 -11.45 9.12 9.79
N SER A 321 -11.12 9.72 8.65
CA SER A 321 -10.09 10.77 8.58
C SER A 321 -10.45 11.97 9.43
N PHE A 322 -11.74 12.39 9.44
CA PHE A 322 -12.20 13.49 10.28
C PHE A 322 -12.07 13.17 11.77
N GLY A 323 -12.56 12.00 12.20
CA GLY A 323 -12.47 11.55 13.60
C GLY A 323 -11.04 11.43 14.09
N PHE A 324 -10.15 10.88 13.26
CA PHE A 324 -8.71 10.81 13.58
C PHE A 324 -8.03 12.17 13.59
N GLY A 325 -8.46 13.09 12.74
CA GLY A 325 -8.01 14.47 12.78
C GLY A 325 -8.32 15.12 14.14
N VAL A 326 -9.55 14.98 14.60
CA VAL A 326 -9.98 15.48 15.92
C VAL A 326 -9.19 14.78 17.05
N LEU A 327 -9.06 13.45 16.99
CA LEU A 327 -8.29 12.69 17.98
C LEU A 327 -6.83 13.13 18.01
N ALA A 328 -6.20 13.33 16.84
CA ALA A 328 -4.82 13.81 16.75
C ALA A 328 -4.65 15.20 17.38
N LEU A 329 -5.61 16.13 17.17
CA LEU A 329 -5.60 17.44 17.85
C LEU A 329 -5.68 17.28 19.36
N ILE A 330 -6.57 16.42 19.86
CA ILE A 330 -6.70 16.13 21.31
C ILE A 330 -5.38 15.58 21.83
N VAL A 331 -4.77 14.59 21.15
CA VAL A 331 -3.48 14.01 21.55
C VAL A 331 -2.38 15.07 21.55
N ILE A 332 -2.30 15.92 20.53
CA ILE A 332 -1.31 17.01 20.47
C ILE A 332 -1.51 17.97 21.66
N ALA A 333 -2.76 18.36 21.93
CA ALA A 333 -3.07 19.26 23.05
C ALA A 333 -2.73 18.64 24.42
N VAL A 334 -3.08 17.36 24.62
CA VAL A 334 -2.77 16.59 25.84
C VAL A 334 -1.25 16.42 26.02
N VAL A 335 -0.53 16.06 24.95
CA VAL A 335 0.93 15.93 24.96
C VAL A 335 1.60 17.27 25.30
N TRP A 336 1.11 18.36 24.71
CA TRP A 336 1.59 19.71 25.02
C TRP A 336 1.37 20.09 26.48
N TRP A 337 0.15 19.82 27.01
CA TRP A 337 -0.20 20.07 28.42
C TRP A 337 0.62 19.21 29.40
N LEU A 338 0.74 17.90 29.13
CA LEU A 338 1.51 16.96 29.96
C LEU A 338 3.01 17.25 29.93
N ARG A 339 3.53 17.75 28.82
CA ARG A 339 4.93 18.19 28.74
C ARG A 339 5.21 19.36 29.68
N LYS A 340 4.28 20.28 29.79
CA LYS A 340 4.37 21.43 30.70
C LYS A 340 4.35 20.97 32.19
N SER A 341 3.64 19.89 32.48
CA SER A 341 3.50 19.34 33.84
C SER A 341 4.59 18.30 34.22
N GLY A 342 5.48 17.93 33.29
CA GLY A 342 6.55 16.94 33.57
C GLY A 342 6.10 15.46 33.54
N TYR A 343 4.83 15.17 33.34
CA TYR A 343 4.25 13.80 33.35
C TYR A 343 4.20 13.10 31.99
N LEU A 344 4.77 13.71 30.96
CA LEU A 344 4.63 13.24 29.57
C LEU A 344 5.00 11.76 29.38
N LEU A 345 6.15 11.30 29.92
CA LEU A 345 6.61 9.92 29.74
C LEU A 345 5.68 8.90 30.41
N LYS A 346 5.17 9.23 31.60
CA LYS A 346 4.24 8.38 32.34
C LYS A 346 2.89 8.28 31.60
N ALA A 347 2.40 9.39 31.06
CA ALA A 347 1.15 9.44 30.34
C ALA A 347 1.23 8.75 28.97
N LEU A 348 2.35 8.89 28.23
CA LEU A 348 2.59 8.13 27.01
C LEU A 348 2.68 6.63 27.28
N GLY A 349 3.37 6.22 28.34
CA GLY A 349 3.41 4.83 28.76
C GLY A 349 2.03 4.27 29.11
N LEU A 350 1.23 5.04 29.84
CA LEU A 350 -0.15 4.68 30.19
C LEU A 350 -1.04 4.60 28.94
N LEU A 351 -0.92 5.56 28.03
CA LEU A 351 -1.69 5.56 26.76
C LEU A 351 -1.33 4.35 25.91
N CYS A 352 -0.06 4.02 25.75
CA CYS A 352 0.38 2.83 25.04
C CYS A 352 -0.14 1.54 25.69
N ALA A 353 -0.10 1.47 27.03
CA ALA A 353 -0.64 0.34 27.77
C ALA A 353 -2.16 0.21 27.60
N CYS A 354 -2.91 1.31 27.65
CA CYS A 354 -4.36 1.34 27.42
C CYS A 354 -4.70 0.92 25.98
N CYS A 355 -3.95 1.41 24.96
CA CYS A 355 -4.15 1.01 23.58
C CYS A 355 -3.84 -0.47 23.36
N ALA A 356 -2.75 -0.99 23.94
CA ALA A 356 -2.41 -2.41 23.87
C ALA A 356 -3.47 -3.28 24.57
N LEU A 357 -3.93 -2.86 25.75
CA LEU A 357 -5.00 -3.55 26.48
C LEU A 357 -6.32 -3.51 25.69
N ALA A 358 -6.70 -2.38 25.12
CA ALA A 358 -7.89 -2.26 24.28
C ALA A 358 -7.81 -3.15 23.06
N LEU A 359 -6.63 -3.25 22.42
CA LEU A 359 -6.39 -4.15 21.29
C LEU A 359 -6.52 -5.60 21.72
N VAL A 360 -5.91 -6.00 22.85
CA VAL A 360 -6.04 -7.36 23.39
C VAL A 360 -7.51 -7.67 23.76
N CYS A 361 -8.21 -6.74 24.41
CA CYS A 361 -9.62 -6.90 24.71
C CYS A 361 -10.47 -7.04 23.43
N LEU A 362 -10.20 -6.24 22.40
CA LEU A 362 -10.87 -6.36 21.10
C LEU A 362 -10.60 -7.71 20.44
N LEU A 363 -9.37 -8.20 20.49
CA LEU A 363 -9.00 -9.51 19.95
C LEU A 363 -9.64 -10.66 20.74
N LEU A 364 -9.68 -10.57 22.07
CA LEU A 364 -10.35 -11.55 22.94
C LEU A 364 -11.87 -11.53 22.75
N LEU A 365 -12.50 -10.37 22.78
CA LEU A 365 -13.92 -10.20 22.50
C LEU A 365 -14.29 -10.71 21.12
N TYR A 366 -13.37 -10.57 20.17
CA TYR A 366 -13.55 -11.02 18.81
C TYR A 366 -13.54 -12.56 18.67
N ASN A 367 -12.66 -13.26 19.40
CA ASN A 367 -12.65 -14.72 19.46
C ASN A 367 -13.87 -15.30 20.21
N PHE A 368 -14.50 -14.51 21.10
CA PHE A 368 -15.74 -14.83 21.82
C PHE A 368 -16.98 -14.14 21.22
N TRP A 369 -16.91 -13.79 19.95
CA TRP A 369 -17.86 -12.94 19.25
C TRP A 369 -19.30 -13.40 19.32
N ASP A 370 -19.55 -14.71 19.18
CA ASP A 370 -20.89 -15.25 19.07
C ASP A 370 -21.72 -15.20 20.38
N GLY A 371 -21.09 -14.92 21.50
CA GLY A 371 -21.75 -14.85 22.80
C GLY A 371 -21.79 -13.44 23.40
N VAL A 372 -20.63 -12.92 23.82
CA VAL A 372 -20.56 -11.73 24.68
C VAL A 372 -20.71 -10.43 23.89
N LEU A 373 -20.09 -10.33 22.71
CA LEU A 373 -20.12 -9.11 21.93
C LEU A 373 -21.49 -8.91 21.27
N LEU A 374 -22.13 -9.97 20.78
CA LEU A 374 -23.48 -9.91 20.22
C LEU A 374 -24.48 -9.45 21.29
N GLN A 375 -24.41 -9.98 22.51
CA GLN A 375 -25.26 -9.53 23.62
C GLN A 375 -25.00 -8.09 24.01
N ALA A 376 -23.73 -7.64 24.02
CA ALA A 376 -23.39 -6.24 24.28
C ALA A 376 -23.93 -5.31 23.18
N ILE A 377 -23.81 -5.68 21.92
CA ILE A 377 -24.31 -4.92 20.77
C ILE A 377 -25.83 -4.84 20.77
N GLN A 378 -26.52 -5.90 21.14
CA GLN A 378 -28.00 -5.92 21.28
C GLN A 378 -28.49 -4.92 22.33
N LYS A 379 -27.74 -4.73 23.44
CA LYS A 379 -28.03 -3.69 24.44
C LYS A 379 -27.95 -2.26 23.88
N PHE A 380 -27.19 -2.03 22.81
CA PHE A 380 -27.14 -0.74 22.10
C PHE A 380 -28.16 -0.63 20.96
N GLY A 381 -29.20 -1.49 20.93
CA GLY A 381 -30.26 -1.45 19.93
C GLY A 381 -29.83 -1.91 18.53
N ILE A 382 -28.77 -2.71 18.44
CA ILE A 382 -28.32 -3.34 17.21
C ILE A 382 -28.70 -4.83 17.27
N PRO A 383 -29.72 -5.27 16.51
CA PRO A 383 -30.34 -6.58 16.72
C PRO A 383 -29.46 -7.76 16.36
N ASP A 384 -28.54 -7.58 15.41
CA ASP A 384 -27.72 -8.66 14.85
C ASP A 384 -26.39 -8.16 14.31
N PHE A 385 -25.50 -9.12 14.04
CA PHE A 385 -24.17 -8.85 13.48
C PHE A 385 -24.22 -8.25 12.05
N TYR A 386 -25.22 -8.64 11.26
CA TYR A 386 -25.36 -8.10 9.91
C TYR A 386 -25.64 -6.60 9.93
N THR A 387 -26.58 -6.16 10.80
CA THR A 387 -26.88 -4.74 11.02
C THR A 387 -25.66 -3.98 11.54
N PHE A 388 -24.87 -4.59 12.42
CA PHE A 388 -23.63 -4.01 12.92
C PHE A 388 -22.59 -3.84 11.81
N ASN A 389 -22.34 -4.88 11.02
CA ASN A 389 -21.46 -4.83 9.86
C ASN A 389 -21.88 -3.78 8.85
N TYR A 390 -23.17 -3.74 8.52
CA TYR A 390 -23.72 -2.75 7.59
C TYR A 390 -23.50 -1.32 8.08
N LYS A 391 -23.80 -1.03 9.36
CA LYS A 391 -23.59 0.30 9.97
C LYS A 391 -22.12 0.72 9.98
N LEU A 392 -21.18 -0.22 10.08
CA LEU A 392 -19.74 0.02 10.04
C LEU A 392 -19.13 -0.18 8.63
N SER A 393 -19.98 -0.21 7.59
CA SER A 393 -19.53 -0.39 6.20
C SER A 393 -18.69 -1.66 6.01
N TYR A 394 -19.10 -2.76 6.66
CA TYR A 394 -18.48 -4.10 6.62
C TYR A 394 -17.02 -4.17 7.07
N ARG A 395 -16.48 -3.13 7.69
CA ARG A 395 -15.09 -3.11 8.17
C ARG A 395 -14.75 -4.20 9.19
N PRO A 396 -15.63 -4.55 10.16
CA PRO A 396 -15.37 -5.66 11.07
C PRO A 396 -15.12 -6.98 10.33
N GLU A 397 -15.88 -7.23 9.27
CA GLU A 397 -15.74 -8.44 8.46
C GLU A 397 -14.42 -8.45 7.65
N VAL A 398 -14.05 -7.29 7.09
CA VAL A 398 -12.75 -7.10 6.41
C VAL A 398 -11.58 -7.35 7.38
N TYR A 399 -11.67 -6.83 8.61
CA TYR A 399 -10.62 -7.02 9.62
C TYR A 399 -10.54 -8.47 10.10
N ARG A 400 -11.68 -9.14 10.20
CA ARG A 400 -11.76 -10.56 10.49
C ARG A 400 -11.06 -11.39 9.41
N ALA A 401 -11.39 -11.14 8.17
CA ALA A 401 -10.73 -11.79 7.04
C ALA A 401 -9.22 -11.55 7.07
N GLY A 402 -8.78 -10.30 7.32
CA GLY A 402 -7.37 -9.97 7.47
C GLY A 402 -6.69 -10.75 8.58
N TRP A 403 -7.34 -10.91 9.72
CA TRP A 403 -6.81 -11.69 10.84
C TRP A 403 -6.66 -13.18 10.49
N PHE A 404 -7.66 -13.78 9.84
CA PHE A 404 -7.57 -15.18 9.39
C PHE A 404 -6.45 -15.38 8.37
N LEU A 405 -6.33 -14.48 7.40
CA LEU A 405 -5.24 -14.52 6.43
C LEU A 405 -3.86 -14.38 7.10
N PHE A 406 -3.74 -13.51 8.11
CA PHE A 406 -2.51 -13.37 8.89
C PHE A 406 -2.15 -14.64 9.65
N ILE A 407 -3.09 -15.27 10.34
CA ILE A 407 -2.82 -16.51 11.10
C ILE A 407 -2.34 -17.64 10.17
N LEU A 408 -2.83 -17.68 8.93
CA LEU A 408 -2.38 -18.68 7.97
C LEU A 408 -0.92 -18.48 7.53
N PHE A 409 -0.48 -17.20 7.45
CA PHE A 409 0.86 -16.86 6.96
C PHE A 409 1.53 -15.79 7.85
N PRO A 410 1.81 -16.10 9.14
CA PRO A 410 2.16 -15.05 10.12
C PRO A 410 3.57 -14.48 9.94
N ILE A 411 4.53 -15.25 9.42
CA ILE A 411 5.95 -14.85 9.43
C ILE A 411 6.31 -14.01 8.21
N PHE A 412 6.06 -14.52 7.01
CA PHE A 412 6.44 -13.87 5.75
C PHE A 412 5.25 -13.33 4.95
N GLY A 413 4.05 -13.56 5.45
CA GLY A 413 2.83 -13.04 4.86
C GLY A 413 2.31 -13.81 3.66
N LEU A 414 1.19 -13.33 3.19
CA LEU A 414 0.45 -13.90 2.05
C LEU A 414 1.14 -13.63 0.71
N GLY A 415 1.95 -12.58 0.65
CA GLY A 415 2.55 -12.02 -0.54
C GLY A 415 2.01 -10.63 -0.84
N GLN A 416 2.87 -9.77 -1.39
CA GLN A 416 2.50 -8.39 -1.72
C GLN A 416 1.36 -8.34 -2.75
N SER A 417 0.40 -7.43 -2.56
CA SER A 417 -0.82 -7.25 -3.38
C SER A 417 -1.83 -8.42 -3.32
N GLU A 418 -1.64 -9.41 -2.46
CA GLU A 418 -2.50 -10.59 -2.40
C GLU A 418 -3.71 -10.41 -1.48
N PHE A 419 -3.73 -9.41 -0.61
CA PHE A 419 -4.87 -9.21 0.29
C PHE A 419 -6.18 -9.06 -0.50
N TYR A 420 -6.22 -8.19 -1.48
CA TYR A 420 -7.41 -7.95 -2.30
C TYR A 420 -7.91 -9.24 -2.96
N ARG A 421 -7.00 -10.00 -3.57
CA ARG A 421 -7.30 -11.23 -4.28
C ARG A 421 -7.77 -12.33 -3.33
N GLN A 422 -7.05 -12.55 -2.24
CA GLN A 422 -7.34 -13.63 -1.30
C GLN A 422 -8.50 -13.30 -0.35
N SER A 423 -8.82 -12.02 -0.16
CA SER A 423 -10.02 -11.62 0.56
C SER A 423 -11.30 -12.06 -0.17
N ALA A 424 -11.26 -12.20 -1.49
CA ALA A 424 -12.34 -12.76 -2.30
C ALA A 424 -12.54 -14.27 -2.11
N ASN A 425 -11.59 -14.96 -1.47
CA ASN A 425 -11.64 -16.40 -1.29
C ASN A 425 -12.46 -16.76 -0.05
N PHE A 426 -13.64 -17.30 -0.25
CA PHE A 426 -14.54 -17.69 0.84
C PHE A 426 -13.93 -18.74 1.77
N ASP A 427 -13.21 -19.72 1.25
CA ASP A 427 -12.62 -20.78 2.06
C ASP A 427 -11.55 -20.26 3.04
N LEU A 428 -10.87 -19.17 2.65
CA LEU A 428 -9.87 -18.52 3.50
C LEU A 428 -10.46 -17.53 4.50
N THR A 429 -11.45 -16.75 4.05
CA THR A 429 -11.95 -15.60 4.81
C THR A 429 -13.26 -15.88 5.52
N GLN A 430 -13.99 -16.88 5.04
CA GLN A 430 -15.36 -17.20 5.46
C GLN A 430 -16.27 -15.95 5.46
N SER A 431 -15.99 -15.02 4.56
CA SER A 431 -16.71 -13.76 4.40
C SER A 431 -17.52 -13.78 3.13
N PHE A 432 -18.84 -13.80 3.29
CA PHE A 432 -19.76 -13.69 2.17
C PHE A 432 -19.68 -12.32 1.48
N PHE A 433 -19.59 -11.26 2.26
CA PHE A 433 -19.45 -9.91 1.74
C PHE A 433 -18.24 -9.78 0.82
N LEU A 434 -17.06 -10.22 1.29
CA LEU A 434 -15.83 -10.09 0.53
C LEU A 434 -15.77 -11.00 -0.69
N SER A 435 -16.25 -12.26 -0.57
CA SER A 435 -16.14 -13.23 -1.65
C SER A 435 -17.22 -13.06 -2.71
N ILE A 436 -18.47 -12.81 -2.30
CA ILE A 436 -19.61 -12.88 -3.21
C ILE A 436 -20.13 -11.51 -3.59
N GLN A 437 -20.20 -10.56 -2.66
CA GLN A 437 -20.73 -9.23 -2.97
C GLN A 437 -19.68 -8.30 -3.57
N GLN A 438 -18.44 -8.29 -3.06
CA GLN A 438 -17.40 -7.35 -3.46
C GLN A 438 -16.35 -7.94 -4.41
N ASN A 439 -16.22 -9.27 -4.48
CA ASN A 439 -15.15 -9.93 -5.25
C ASN A 439 -13.74 -9.48 -4.85
N GLY A 440 -13.53 -9.36 -3.55
CA GLY A 440 -12.32 -8.85 -2.95
C GLY A 440 -12.41 -7.37 -2.56
N GLU A 441 -11.72 -7.02 -1.50
CA GLU A 441 -11.63 -5.65 -0.98
C GLU A 441 -10.27 -5.44 -0.29
N ASN A 442 -9.82 -4.21 -0.21
CA ASN A 442 -8.66 -3.84 0.59
C ASN A 442 -8.99 -3.92 2.08
N ALA A 443 -7.94 -4.07 2.92
CA ALA A 443 -8.11 -4.16 4.37
C ALA A 443 -8.73 -2.90 5.02
N HIS A 444 -8.87 -1.78 4.32
CA HIS A 444 -9.23 -0.48 4.87
C HIS A 444 -8.41 -0.07 6.11
N ASN A 445 -7.26 -0.70 6.27
CA ASN A 445 -6.23 -0.43 7.26
C ASN A 445 -4.90 -0.85 6.64
N TYR A 446 -4.08 0.12 6.29
CA TYR A 446 -2.81 -0.13 5.61
C TYR A 446 -1.84 -0.99 6.44
N PHE A 447 -1.85 -0.82 7.76
CA PHE A 447 -0.96 -1.58 8.64
C PHE A 447 -1.37 -3.05 8.73
N LEU A 448 -2.68 -3.32 8.82
CA LEU A 448 -3.20 -4.68 8.76
C LEU A 448 -2.88 -5.32 7.39
N GLN A 449 -3.07 -4.58 6.31
CA GLN A 449 -2.76 -5.08 4.97
C GLN A 449 -1.26 -5.41 4.83
N THR A 450 -0.38 -4.49 5.28
CA THR A 450 1.07 -4.71 5.27
C THR A 450 1.46 -5.93 6.14
N LEU A 451 0.81 -6.09 7.29
CA LEU A 451 1.05 -7.23 8.18
C LEU A 451 0.62 -8.55 7.52
N VAL A 452 -0.54 -8.57 6.86
CA VAL A 452 -1.06 -9.76 6.17
C VAL A 452 -0.23 -10.10 4.94
N GLU A 453 0.12 -9.11 4.14
CA GLU A 453 0.84 -9.32 2.87
C GLU A 453 2.32 -9.64 3.08
N ASN A 454 2.98 -9.00 4.05
CA ASN A 454 4.42 -9.13 4.26
C ASN A 454 4.80 -9.87 5.57
N GLY A 455 3.81 -10.33 6.32
CA GLY A 455 4.00 -11.01 7.59
C GLY A 455 4.67 -10.15 8.66
N LEU A 456 4.99 -10.79 9.77
CA LEU A 456 5.64 -10.11 10.90
C LEU A 456 7.04 -9.59 10.53
N VAL A 457 7.78 -10.32 9.71
CA VAL A 457 9.17 -9.93 9.33
C VAL A 457 9.15 -8.66 8.48
N GLY A 458 8.30 -8.61 7.45
CA GLY A 458 8.16 -7.42 6.61
C GLY A 458 7.57 -6.23 7.36
N PHE A 459 6.60 -6.48 8.25
CA PHE A 459 5.99 -5.45 9.07
C PHE A 459 7.00 -4.84 10.07
N VAL A 460 7.84 -5.67 10.72
CA VAL A 460 8.91 -5.19 11.61
C VAL A 460 9.95 -4.40 10.82
N ALA A 461 10.34 -4.84 9.61
CA ALA A 461 11.24 -4.07 8.75
C ALA A 461 10.66 -2.68 8.41
N PHE A 462 9.37 -2.60 8.12
CA PHE A 462 8.66 -1.33 7.91
C PHE A 462 8.67 -0.46 9.18
N LEU A 463 8.39 -1.03 10.36
CA LEU A 463 8.46 -0.28 11.62
C LEU A 463 9.89 0.22 11.90
N ILE A 464 10.92 -0.58 11.62
CA ILE A 464 12.31 -0.15 11.73
C ILE A 464 12.57 1.06 10.82
N LEU A 465 12.12 1.03 9.57
CA LEU A 465 12.27 2.16 8.64
C LEU A 465 11.64 3.43 9.20
N VAL A 466 10.44 3.35 9.76
CA VAL A 466 9.69 4.51 10.26
C VAL A 466 10.26 5.05 11.58
N PHE A 467 10.57 4.16 12.54
CA PHE A 467 10.96 4.57 13.90
C PHE A 467 12.45 4.82 14.07
N TYR A 468 13.30 4.34 13.16
CA TYR A 468 14.75 4.51 13.28
C TYR A 468 15.20 5.97 13.43
N PRO A 469 14.70 6.94 12.63
CA PRO A 469 15.06 8.34 12.81
C PRO A 469 14.67 8.86 14.20
N ILE A 470 13.50 8.46 14.69
CA ILE A 470 13.00 8.86 16.01
C ILE A 470 13.89 8.33 17.13
N ILE A 471 14.38 7.09 17.01
CA ILE A 471 15.26 6.47 18.01
C ILE A 471 16.64 7.11 17.99
N LYS A 472 17.19 7.37 16.81
CA LYS A 472 18.58 7.82 16.62
C LYS A 472 18.81 9.31 16.89
N VAL A 473 17.84 10.16 16.62
CA VAL A 473 17.91 11.59 16.92
C VAL A 473 17.87 11.79 18.44
N GLN A 474 18.75 12.63 18.98
CA GLN A 474 18.73 12.98 20.41
C GLN A 474 17.76 14.15 20.68
N ASP A 475 17.89 15.26 19.95
CA ASP A 475 16.90 16.33 20.04
C ASP A 475 15.70 16.02 19.14
N LYS A 476 14.68 15.38 19.72
CA LYS A 476 13.44 14.99 19.02
C LYS A 476 12.72 16.17 18.36
N ARG A 477 12.99 17.39 18.79
CA ARG A 477 12.36 18.61 18.22
C ARG A 477 12.74 18.78 16.76
N VAL A 478 13.93 18.36 16.37
CA VAL A 478 14.41 18.46 14.98
C VAL A 478 13.47 17.72 14.02
N LEU A 479 12.86 16.61 14.48
CA LEU A 479 11.96 15.79 13.64
C LEU A 479 10.51 16.30 13.60
N ILE A 480 10.12 17.29 14.44
CA ILE A 480 8.71 17.72 14.53
C ILE A 480 8.09 18.03 13.15
N PRO A 481 8.73 18.78 12.23
CA PRO A 481 8.08 19.14 10.95
C PRO A 481 7.65 17.92 10.13
N ALA A 482 8.55 16.98 9.95
CA ALA A 482 8.28 15.78 9.18
C ALA A 482 7.51 14.73 10.00
N GLY A 483 7.79 14.64 11.31
CA GLY A 483 7.15 13.67 12.20
C GLY A 483 5.66 13.89 12.38
N VAL A 484 5.20 15.14 12.48
CA VAL A 484 3.76 15.45 12.58
C VAL A 484 3.07 15.19 11.24
N ALA A 485 3.73 15.47 10.10
CA ALA A 485 3.20 15.11 8.79
C ALA A 485 3.07 13.58 8.63
N MET A 486 4.08 12.81 9.06
CA MET A 486 4.01 11.34 9.05
C MET A 486 2.94 10.81 10.01
N LEU A 487 2.76 11.43 11.18
CA LEU A 487 1.67 11.08 12.10
C LEU A 487 0.30 11.26 11.42
N ALA A 488 0.11 12.36 10.69
CA ALA A 488 -1.12 12.61 9.93
C ALA A 488 -1.34 11.55 8.83
N VAL A 489 -0.28 11.18 8.09
CA VAL A 489 -0.33 10.09 7.11
C VAL A 489 -0.75 8.78 7.76
N PHE A 490 -0.14 8.42 8.86
CA PHE A 490 -0.43 7.15 9.54
C PHE A 490 -1.82 7.14 10.19
N ALA A 491 -2.23 8.24 10.82
CA ALA A 491 -3.57 8.38 11.37
C ALA A 491 -4.64 8.20 10.26
N GLY A 492 -4.43 8.80 9.10
CA GLY A 492 -5.32 8.62 7.94
C GLY A 492 -5.38 7.17 7.44
N ASN A 493 -4.33 6.38 7.65
CA ASN A 493 -4.22 5.01 7.14
C ASN A 493 -4.57 3.92 8.16
N LEU A 494 -4.92 4.27 9.40
CA LEU A 494 -5.45 3.32 10.38
C LEU A 494 -6.83 2.78 10.01
N PHE A 495 -7.63 3.57 9.30
CA PHE A 495 -8.99 3.19 8.87
C PHE A 495 -9.24 3.52 7.39
N SER A 496 -8.17 3.60 6.62
CA SER A 496 -8.20 3.80 5.18
C SER A 496 -7.00 3.08 4.53
N HIS A 497 -6.99 3.09 3.23
CA HIS A 497 -5.96 2.47 2.41
C HIS A 497 -5.28 3.49 1.48
N SER A 498 -5.18 4.75 1.91
CA SER A 498 -4.71 5.82 1.03
C SER A 498 -3.26 5.62 0.55
N LEU A 499 -2.43 4.90 1.32
CA LEU A 499 -1.07 4.54 0.90
C LEU A 499 -1.00 3.45 -0.18
N LEU A 500 -2.13 2.79 -0.50
CA LEU A 500 -2.24 1.94 -1.68
C LEU A 500 -2.40 2.77 -2.97
N VAL A 501 -2.80 4.04 -2.84
CA VAL A 501 -2.66 5.02 -3.92
C VAL A 501 -1.18 5.39 -4.01
N ARG A 502 -0.56 5.03 -5.10
CA ARG A 502 0.91 5.04 -5.27
C ARG A 502 1.54 6.40 -5.07
N GLU A 503 0.89 7.44 -5.54
CA GLU A 503 1.32 8.82 -5.36
C GLU A 503 1.32 9.24 -3.89
N ASN A 504 0.36 8.77 -3.10
CA ASN A 504 0.33 9.01 -1.66
C ASN A 504 1.44 8.26 -0.93
N LEU A 505 1.82 7.06 -1.39
CA LEU A 505 3.00 6.35 -0.91
C LEU A 505 4.29 7.14 -1.19
N LEU A 506 4.41 7.75 -2.38
CA LEU A 506 5.55 8.60 -2.72
C LEU A 506 5.60 9.87 -1.85
N ILE A 507 4.45 10.50 -1.57
CA ILE A 507 4.36 11.65 -0.64
C ILE A 507 4.83 11.23 0.76
N ALA A 508 4.37 10.10 1.27
CA ALA A 508 4.80 9.57 2.57
C ALA A 508 6.31 9.29 2.59
N ALA A 509 6.85 8.70 1.51
CA ALA A 509 8.28 8.46 1.36
C ALA A 509 9.10 9.77 1.37
N ALA A 510 8.61 10.85 0.77
CA ALA A 510 9.27 12.16 0.80
C ALA A 510 9.32 12.75 2.22
N PHE A 511 8.22 12.69 2.99
CA PHE A 511 8.23 13.15 4.39
C PHE A 511 9.10 12.27 5.29
N LEU A 512 9.10 10.96 5.07
CA LEU A 512 9.99 10.03 5.77
C LEU A 512 11.46 10.30 5.42
N ALA A 513 11.77 10.57 4.16
CA ALA A 513 13.10 10.97 3.72
C ALA A 513 13.55 12.28 4.38
N LEU A 514 12.65 13.25 4.58
CA LEU A 514 12.94 14.45 5.34
C LEU A 514 13.32 14.13 6.80
N MET A 515 12.64 13.16 7.44
CA MET A 515 13.04 12.72 8.79
C MET A 515 14.48 12.18 8.80
N TYR A 516 14.86 11.40 7.80
CA TYR A 516 16.23 10.87 7.66
C TYR A 516 17.24 11.99 7.40
N ALA A 517 16.92 12.95 6.53
CA ALA A 517 17.79 14.10 6.25
C ALA A 517 18.02 14.96 7.50
N LEU A 518 16.96 15.19 8.27
CA LEU A 518 17.03 15.94 9.54
C LEU A 518 17.86 15.19 10.59
N MET A 519 17.71 13.88 10.68
CA MET A 519 18.52 13.03 11.56
C MET A 519 20.02 13.09 11.19
N GLN A 520 20.34 12.93 9.91
CA GLN A 520 21.73 12.98 9.44
C GLN A 520 22.38 14.34 9.70
N ALA A 521 21.66 15.43 9.41
CA ALA A 521 22.15 16.79 9.66
C ALA A 521 22.43 17.05 11.16
N GLU A 522 21.58 16.55 12.06
CA GLU A 522 21.81 16.66 13.49
C GLU A 522 23.03 15.86 13.94
N GLN A 523 23.23 14.65 13.42
CA GLN A 523 24.39 13.82 13.73
C GLN A 523 25.71 14.47 13.28
N GLU A 524 25.73 15.09 12.10
CA GLU A 524 26.91 15.79 11.56
C GLU A 524 27.28 17.03 12.36
N GLN A 525 26.28 17.83 12.74
CA GLN A 525 26.53 19.01 13.60
C GLN A 525 27.19 18.62 14.93
N ARG A 526 26.86 17.46 15.46
CA ARG A 526 27.45 16.94 16.70
C ARG A 526 28.88 16.45 16.53
N THR A 527 29.14 15.70 15.46
CA THR A 527 30.49 15.19 15.17
C THR A 527 31.43 16.34 14.86
N GLY A 528 30.99 17.36 14.12
CA GLY A 528 31.75 18.59 13.87
C GLY A 528 32.07 19.37 15.14
N ARG A 529 31.11 19.52 16.07
CA ARG A 529 31.34 20.15 17.39
C ARG A 529 32.30 19.36 18.27
N SER A 530 32.20 18.02 18.27
CA SER A 530 33.10 17.15 19.00
C SER A 530 34.53 17.20 18.46
N GLY A 531 34.70 17.31 17.13
CA GLY A 531 36.00 17.47 16.50
C GLY A 531 36.68 18.80 16.84
N ALA A 532 35.89 19.90 16.79
CA ALA A 532 36.37 21.23 17.16
C ALA A 532 36.75 21.33 18.66
N SER A 533 35.95 20.69 19.53
CA SER A 533 36.26 20.59 21.00
C SER A 533 37.51 19.76 21.26
N LYS A 534 37.72 18.66 20.54
CA LYS A 534 38.94 17.84 20.67
C LYS A 534 40.19 18.54 20.16
N LEU A 535 40.08 19.32 19.06
CA LEU A 535 41.19 20.17 18.60
C LEU A 535 41.53 21.28 19.59
N ALA A 536 40.50 21.87 20.22
CA ALA A 536 40.72 22.87 21.30
C ALA A 536 41.26 22.25 22.58
N SER A 537 40.93 21.00 22.92
CA SER A 537 41.43 20.30 24.11
C SER A 537 42.78 19.62 23.91
N SER A 538 43.13 19.23 22.67
CA SER A 538 44.44 18.63 22.35
C SER A 538 45.59 19.65 22.34
N ALA A 539 45.27 20.95 22.29
CA ALA A 539 46.26 22.02 22.49
C ALA A 539 46.63 22.22 23.98
N SER A 540 45.97 21.54 24.93
CA SER A 540 46.15 21.78 26.37
C SER A 540 46.57 20.54 27.19
N ALA A 541 46.81 19.37 26.62
CA ALA A 541 47.19 18.23 27.44
C ALA A 541 48.10 17.24 26.68
N ALA A 542 49.39 17.51 26.81
CA ALA A 542 50.41 16.48 26.75
C ALA A 542 50.42 15.71 28.07
N THR A 543 49.83 14.50 28.13
CA THR A 543 50.21 13.44 29.08
C THR A 543 49.84 12.07 28.51
N PRO A 544 50.79 11.15 28.41
CA PRO A 544 50.58 9.82 27.86
C PRO A 544 50.31 8.77 28.94
N ALA A 545 49.77 7.65 28.50
CA ALA A 545 49.76 6.35 29.14
C ALA A 545 48.83 6.14 30.33
N LEU A 546 47.65 5.59 30.05
CA LEU A 546 47.09 4.44 30.81
C LEU A 546 45.81 3.93 30.16
N ASN A 547 45.87 3.00 29.24
CA ASN A 547 44.74 2.14 28.90
C ASN A 547 45.10 1.06 27.84
N LYS A 548 46.18 0.29 28.15
CA LYS A 548 46.53 -0.87 27.30
C LYS A 548 45.97 -2.21 27.79
N HIS A 549 45.29 -2.27 28.93
CA HIS A 549 44.86 -3.54 29.54
C HIS A 549 43.37 -3.90 29.44
N LEU A 550 42.52 -3.08 28.79
CA LEU A 550 41.09 -3.41 28.66
C LEU A 550 40.68 -3.96 27.28
N MET A 551 41.66 -4.24 26.40
CA MET A 551 41.37 -4.67 25.02
C MET A 551 41.42 -6.18 24.75
N VAL A 552 41.63 -7.02 25.78
CA VAL A 552 41.82 -8.47 25.61
C VAL A 552 40.51 -9.28 25.72
N LEU A 553 39.40 -8.67 26.14
CA LEU A 553 38.13 -9.41 26.35
C LEU A 553 37.06 -9.25 25.21
N MET A 554 37.42 -8.69 24.05
CA MET A 554 36.49 -8.44 22.97
C MET A 554 36.38 -9.48 21.81
N PRO A 555 37.16 -10.56 21.68
CA PRO A 555 37.00 -11.52 20.60
C PRO A 555 35.71 -12.36 20.69
N GLN A 556 35.29 -12.72 21.93
CA GLN A 556 34.10 -13.59 22.11
C GLN A 556 32.77 -12.93 21.75
N SER A 557 32.65 -11.60 21.91
CA SER A 557 31.40 -10.91 21.57
C SER A 557 31.11 -10.83 20.05
N LYS A 558 32.16 -10.83 19.22
CA LYS A 558 32.00 -10.83 17.75
C LYS A 558 31.57 -12.20 17.22
N PHE A 559 32.16 -13.26 17.75
CA PHE A 559 31.82 -14.63 17.38
C PHE A 559 30.37 -14.96 17.79
N VAL A 560 29.96 -14.65 19.03
CA VAL A 560 28.59 -14.86 19.51
C VAL A 560 27.59 -14.07 18.69
N LYS A 561 27.87 -12.80 18.35
CA LYS A 561 26.98 -11.97 17.52
C LYS A 561 26.86 -12.50 16.09
N MET A 562 27.98 -12.97 15.50
CA MET A 562 27.97 -13.56 14.17
C MET A 562 27.25 -14.91 14.16
N THR A 563 27.46 -15.75 15.16
CA THR A 563 26.74 -17.03 15.33
C THR A 563 25.25 -16.82 15.53
N LEU A 564 24.85 -15.86 16.40
CA LEU A 564 23.44 -15.48 16.57
C LEU A 564 22.82 -14.95 15.27
N PHE A 565 23.53 -14.09 14.55
CA PHE A 565 23.08 -13.57 13.25
C PHE A 565 22.91 -14.70 12.23
N THR A 566 23.94 -15.56 12.08
CA THR A 566 23.87 -16.70 11.16
C THR A 566 22.75 -17.65 11.55
N ALA A 567 22.62 -17.99 12.84
CA ALA A 567 21.51 -18.82 13.33
C ALA A 567 20.15 -18.19 13.03
N THR A 568 19.99 -16.87 13.23
CA THR A 568 18.75 -16.15 12.91
C THR A 568 18.44 -16.21 11.41
N VAL A 569 19.43 -15.99 10.55
CA VAL A 569 19.25 -16.07 9.08
C VAL A 569 18.88 -17.50 8.66
N VAL A 570 19.51 -18.51 9.23
CA VAL A 570 19.21 -19.94 8.93
C VAL A 570 17.81 -20.30 9.41
N ILE A 571 17.43 -19.87 10.62
CA ILE A 571 16.10 -20.13 11.17
C ILE A 571 15.02 -19.41 10.33
N LEU A 572 15.20 -18.13 10.04
CA LEU A 572 14.26 -17.37 9.22
C LEU A 572 14.17 -17.92 7.80
N GLY A 573 15.30 -18.28 7.20
CA GLY A 573 15.33 -18.94 5.88
C GLY A 573 14.63 -20.28 5.87
N GLY A 574 14.84 -21.09 6.91
CA GLY A 574 14.14 -22.38 7.08
C GLY A 574 12.64 -22.21 7.29
N LEU A 575 12.23 -21.23 8.10
CA LEU A 575 10.82 -20.91 8.32
C LEU A 575 10.17 -20.39 7.04
N PHE A 576 10.87 -19.54 6.27
CA PHE A 576 10.41 -19.06 4.98
C PHE A 576 10.18 -20.22 3.99
N ILE A 577 11.16 -21.11 3.84
CA ILE A 577 11.03 -22.28 2.97
C ILE A 577 9.87 -23.17 3.43
N LYS A 578 9.74 -23.39 4.73
CA LYS A 578 8.62 -24.16 5.30
C LYS A 578 7.27 -23.51 4.97
N GLU A 579 7.15 -22.20 5.13
CA GLU A 579 5.91 -21.45 4.90
C GLU A 579 5.53 -21.45 3.41
N VAL A 580 6.50 -21.22 2.51
CA VAL A 580 6.31 -21.35 1.06
C VAL A 580 5.91 -22.77 0.70
N TYR A 581 6.61 -23.80 1.24
CA TYR A 581 6.28 -25.18 0.99
C TYR A 581 4.88 -25.56 1.51
N GLN A 582 4.49 -25.10 2.70
CA GLN A 582 3.14 -25.31 3.23
C GLN A 582 2.08 -24.62 2.37
N SER A 583 2.34 -23.37 1.92
CA SER A 583 1.40 -22.65 1.06
C SER A 583 1.23 -23.31 -0.31
N LEU A 584 2.25 -24.00 -0.80
CA LEU A 584 2.17 -24.77 -2.04
C LEU A 584 1.48 -26.12 -1.88
N ARG A 585 1.48 -26.71 -0.66
CA ARG A 585 0.87 -28.02 -0.36
C ARG A 585 -0.53 -27.94 0.22
N THR A 586 -0.96 -26.79 0.73
CA THR A 586 -2.31 -26.70 1.30
C THR A 586 -3.36 -26.83 0.21
N ASP A 587 -4.37 -27.66 0.44
CA ASP A 587 -5.55 -27.82 -0.45
C ASP A 587 -6.28 -26.51 -0.70
N VAL A 588 -6.09 -25.53 0.19
CA VAL A 588 -6.54 -24.16 0.05
C VAL A 588 -6.04 -23.51 -1.26
N PHE A 589 -4.90 -23.95 -1.74
CA PHE A 589 -4.30 -23.54 -3.00
C PHE A 589 -4.27 -24.66 -4.04
N ALA A 590 -4.98 -25.77 -3.78
CA ALA A 590 -5.05 -26.88 -4.72
C ALA A 590 -5.57 -26.42 -6.08
N SER A 591 -4.94 -26.91 -7.13
CA SER A 591 -5.12 -26.45 -8.50
C SER A 591 -6.57 -26.45 -8.98
N ASP A 592 -7.36 -27.40 -8.50
CA ASP A 592 -8.68 -27.69 -9.04
C ASP A 592 -9.80 -26.78 -8.49
N LEU A 593 -9.55 -26.06 -7.38
CA LEU A 593 -10.55 -25.22 -6.73
C LEU A 593 -10.36 -23.71 -6.97
N GLN A 594 -9.32 -23.32 -7.69
CA GLN A 594 -8.82 -21.95 -7.65
C GLN A 594 -9.64 -20.96 -8.42
N CYS A 595 -10.22 -21.40 -9.51
CA CYS A 595 -11.08 -20.54 -10.32
C CYS A 595 -12.42 -20.28 -9.64
N SER A 596 -12.93 -21.25 -8.88
CA SER A 596 -14.18 -21.12 -8.11
C SER A 596 -14.08 -20.15 -6.92
N LYS A 597 -12.88 -19.69 -6.59
CA LYS A 597 -12.64 -18.75 -5.48
C LYS A 597 -12.82 -17.29 -5.86
N PHE A 598 -12.85 -16.96 -7.13
CA PHE A 598 -12.94 -15.59 -7.61
C PHE A 598 -14.27 -15.36 -8.32
N ARG A 599 -15.13 -14.55 -7.70
CA ARG A 599 -16.34 -14.08 -8.36
C ARG A 599 -15.98 -13.00 -9.37
N ARG A 600 -16.35 -13.21 -10.63
CA ARG A 600 -16.27 -12.20 -11.65
C ARG A 600 -17.33 -12.45 -12.73
N LEU A 601 -18.02 -11.40 -13.10
CA LEU A 601 -18.76 -11.30 -14.34
C LEU A 601 -18.32 -10.03 -15.03
N ASP A 602 -17.64 -10.18 -16.14
CA ASP A 602 -17.24 -9.05 -16.97
C ASP A 602 -18.41 -8.55 -17.83
N PRO A 603 -18.37 -7.28 -18.28
CA PRO A 603 -19.43 -6.73 -19.14
C PRO A 603 -19.67 -7.51 -20.44
N ASP A 604 -18.67 -8.25 -20.91
CA ASP A 604 -18.73 -9.12 -22.07
C ASP A 604 -19.25 -10.54 -21.77
N GLY A 605 -19.74 -10.77 -20.54
CA GLY A 605 -20.35 -12.01 -20.11
C GLY A 605 -19.39 -13.07 -19.58
N TRP A 606 -18.08 -12.81 -19.51
CA TRP A 606 -17.11 -13.76 -18.98
C TRP A 606 -17.16 -13.84 -17.46
N THR A 607 -17.10 -15.07 -16.93
CA THR A 607 -16.85 -15.34 -15.52
C THR A 607 -15.41 -15.77 -15.30
N SER A 608 -14.89 -15.62 -14.08
CA SER A 608 -13.65 -16.29 -13.68
C SER A 608 -13.90 -17.78 -13.40
N GLY A 609 -14.30 -18.14 -12.23
CA GLY A 609 -14.61 -19.52 -11.89
C GLY A 609 -15.76 -19.61 -10.91
N LEU A 610 -16.18 -18.46 -10.40
CA LEU A 610 -17.35 -18.33 -9.54
C LEU A 610 -18.28 -17.25 -10.11
N TYR A 611 -19.50 -17.63 -10.40
CA TYR A 611 -20.59 -16.71 -10.74
C TYR A 611 -21.70 -16.84 -9.72
N VAL A 612 -22.18 -15.72 -9.20
CA VAL A 612 -23.26 -15.68 -8.22
C VAL A 612 -24.27 -14.63 -8.62
N VAL A 613 -25.54 -15.03 -8.66
CA VAL A 613 -26.64 -14.14 -8.97
C VAL A 613 -27.80 -14.36 -8.01
N ALA A 614 -28.43 -13.27 -7.57
CA ALA A 614 -29.62 -13.34 -6.75
C ALA A 614 -30.81 -13.80 -7.58
N MET A 615 -31.58 -14.75 -7.07
CA MET A 615 -32.82 -15.22 -7.72
C MET A 615 -33.94 -14.23 -7.42
N PRO A 616 -34.64 -13.69 -8.43
CA PRO A 616 -35.76 -12.81 -8.20
C PRO A 616 -36.89 -13.50 -7.43
N LYS A 617 -37.57 -12.78 -6.55
CA LYS A 617 -38.73 -13.29 -5.82
C LYS A 617 -39.82 -13.77 -6.78
N GLY A 618 -40.39 -14.92 -6.48
CA GLY A 618 -41.43 -15.53 -7.32
C GLY A 618 -40.90 -16.39 -8.46
N SER A 619 -39.58 -16.50 -8.63
CA SER A 619 -39.01 -17.45 -9.58
C SER A 619 -39.02 -18.86 -9.01
N GLN A 620 -39.30 -19.85 -9.84
CA GLN A 620 -39.30 -21.27 -9.51
C GLN A 620 -38.01 -21.96 -9.97
N GLY A 621 -37.15 -21.27 -10.72
CA GLY A 621 -35.89 -21.81 -11.19
C GLY A 621 -35.12 -20.83 -12.05
N VAL A 622 -34.00 -21.31 -12.58
CA VAL A 622 -33.12 -20.57 -13.49
C VAL A 622 -32.70 -21.45 -14.65
N ARG A 623 -32.60 -20.86 -15.84
CA ARG A 623 -31.95 -21.44 -17.00
C ARG A 623 -30.72 -20.60 -17.31
N LEU A 624 -29.55 -21.24 -17.39
CA LEU A 624 -28.28 -20.60 -17.73
C LEU A 624 -27.79 -21.14 -19.07
N SER A 625 -27.42 -20.25 -19.97
CA SER A 625 -26.68 -20.62 -21.18
C SER A 625 -25.20 -20.35 -20.95
N LEU A 626 -24.39 -21.40 -21.03
CA LEU A 626 -22.95 -21.35 -20.74
C LEU A 626 -22.16 -21.74 -22.00
N ILE A 627 -21.09 -20.99 -22.27
CA ILE A 627 -20.17 -21.29 -23.39
C ILE A 627 -18.77 -21.43 -22.78
N SER A 628 -18.16 -22.60 -22.94
CA SER A 628 -16.73 -22.77 -22.64
C SER A 628 -15.91 -22.41 -23.89
N THR A 629 -14.84 -21.65 -23.71
CA THR A 629 -13.87 -21.38 -24.79
C THR A 629 -12.48 -21.82 -24.39
N GLN A 630 -12.40 -22.74 -23.40
CA GLN A 630 -11.11 -23.30 -23.01
C GLN A 630 -10.55 -24.13 -24.17
N PRO A 631 -9.28 -23.91 -24.57
CA PRO A 631 -8.72 -24.55 -25.77
C PRO A 631 -8.71 -26.06 -25.73
N ASP A 632 -8.62 -26.64 -24.50
CA ASP A 632 -8.51 -28.08 -24.27
C ASP A 632 -9.80 -28.73 -23.74
N VAL A 633 -10.94 -28.03 -23.82
CA VAL A 633 -12.20 -28.51 -23.21
C VAL A 633 -12.68 -29.86 -23.76
N SER A 634 -12.39 -30.17 -25.02
CA SER A 634 -12.71 -31.47 -25.64
C SER A 634 -11.87 -32.64 -25.09
N LEU A 635 -10.64 -32.34 -24.67
CA LEU A 635 -9.70 -33.33 -24.09
C LEU A 635 -9.87 -33.44 -22.58
N ARG A 636 -10.12 -32.31 -21.94
CA ARG A 636 -10.30 -32.16 -20.49
C ARG A 636 -11.58 -31.38 -20.23
N PRO A 637 -12.72 -32.03 -20.07
CA PRO A 637 -13.99 -31.35 -19.81
C PRO A 637 -13.89 -30.41 -18.63
N LEU A 638 -14.45 -29.20 -18.78
CA LEU A 638 -14.57 -28.24 -17.70
C LEU A 638 -15.69 -28.69 -16.78
N ARG A 639 -15.34 -29.01 -15.55
CA ARG A 639 -16.29 -29.45 -14.54
C ARG A 639 -16.67 -28.32 -13.63
N GLY A 640 -17.82 -28.47 -12.98
CA GLY A 640 -18.25 -27.48 -12.01
C GLY A 640 -19.51 -27.92 -11.29
N THR A 641 -20.02 -27.03 -10.46
CA THR A 641 -21.28 -27.22 -9.74
C THR A 641 -22.15 -25.99 -9.85
N LEU A 642 -23.42 -26.20 -10.07
CA LEU A 642 -24.45 -25.18 -9.97
C LEU A 642 -25.22 -25.46 -8.66
N THR A 643 -25.19 -24.50 -7.73
CA THR A 643 -25.83 -24.61 -6.43
C THR A 643 -26.87 -23.53 -6.21
N LEU A 644 -27.97 -23.91 -5.56
CA LEU A 644 -28.94 -22.99 -5.01
C LEU A 644 -28.71 -22.87 -3.52
N VAL A 645 -28.56 -21.65 -3.05
CA VAL A 645 -28.24 -21.33 -1.65
C VAL A 645 -29.30 -20.39 -1.11
N ASP A 646 -29.79 -20.61 0.09
CA ASP A 646 -30.74 -19.74 0.77
C ASP A 646 -30.08 -18.53 1.46
N HIS A 647 -30.87 -17.68 2.09
CA HIS A 647 -30.42 -16.51 2.81
C HIS A 647 -29.53 -16.82 4.04
N THR A 648 -29.54 -18.06 4.53
CA THR A 648 -28.68 -18.54 5.61
C THR A 648 -27.41 -19.22 5.12
N TYR A 649 -27.20 -19.24 3.80
CA TYR A 649 -26.11 -19.93 3.11
C TYR A 649 -26.21 -21.46 3.16
N ALA A 650 -27.34 -22.00 3.57
CA ALA A 650 -27.60 -23.42 3.46
C ALA A 650 -27.81 -23.79 1.98
N MET A 651 -27.14 -24.85 1.56
CA MET A 651 -27.28 -25.41 0.21
C MET A 651 -28.64 -26.10 0.10
N VAL A 652 -29.49 -25.58 -0.78
CA VAL A 652 -30.83 -26.10 -1.04
C VAL A 652 -30.79 -27.18 -2.13
N LEU A 653 -30.01 -26.92 -3.18
CA LEU A 653 -29.88 -27.84 -4.32
C LEU A 653 -28.49 -27.75 -4.91
N LYS A 654 -27.96 -28.87 -5.38
CA LYS A 654 -26.67 -28.95 -6.09
C LYS A 654 -26.83 -29.77 -7.35
N GLN A 655 -26.32 -29.27 -8.46
CA GLN A 655 -26.23 -29.95 -9.73
C GLN A 655 -24.79 -29.90 -10.24
N ASP A 656 -24.20 -31.06 -10.51
CA ASP A 656 -22.88 -31.12 -11.13
C ASP A 656 -23.00 -30.88 -12.64
N LEU A 657 -22.01 -30.22 -13.20
CA LEU A 657 -21.95 -29.92 -14.64
C LEU A 657 -20.61 -30.35 -15.24
N SER A 658 -20.65 -30.66 -16.53
CA SER A 658 -19.47 -31.01 -17.32
C SER A 658 -19.62 -30.44 -18.72
N LEU A 659 -18.82 -29.42 -19.04
CA LEU A 659 -18.79 -28.82 -20.38
C LEU A 659 -17.64 -29.47 -21.16
N ASN A 660 -17.95 -30.12 -22.26
CA ASN A 660 -17.00 -30.86 -23.08
C ASN A 660 -16.86 -30.33 -24.51
N LYS A 661 -17.60 -29.26 -24.84
CA LYS A 661 -17.61 -28.62 -26.17
C LYS A 661 -17.57 -27.09 -26.02
N ASN A 662 -17.05 -26.44 -27.03
CA ASN A 662 -17.07 -24.96 -27.18
C ASN A 662 -18.38 -24.47 -27.81
N GLU A 663 -19.49 -25.07 -27.45
CA GLU A 663 -20.83 -24.71 -27.91
C GLU A 663 -21.68 -24.26 -26.72
N PRO A 664 -22.72 -23.43 -26.94
CA PRO A 664 -23.64 -23.08 -25.86
C PRO A 664 -24.31 -24.31 -25.28
N GLN A 665 -24.23 -24.45 -23.97
CA GLN A 665 -24.91 -25.50 -23.20
C GLN A 665 -25.91 -24.88 -22.25
N GLU A 666 -27.14 -25.35 -22.26
CA GLU A 666 -28.18 -24.90 -21.34
C GLU A 666 -28.22 -25.76 -20.08
N LEU A 667 -28.20 -25.11 -18.94
CA LEU A 667 -28.41 -25.71 -17.64
C LEU A 667 -29.70 -25.19 -17.03
N LYS A 668 -30.52 -26.10 -16.50
CA LYS A 668 -31.80 -25.76 -15.87
C LYS A 668 -31.73 -26.21 -14.40
N LEU A 669 -31.96 -25.29 -13.47
CA LEU A 669 -32.07 -25.57 -12.04
C LEU A 669 -33.46 -25.13 -11.57
N MET A 670 -34.23 -26.08 -11.00
CA MET A 670 -35.57 -25.82 -10.48
C MET A 670 -35.58 -25.89 -8.96
N LEU A 671 -36.37 -25.06 -8.32
CA LEU A 671 -36.64 -25.22 -6.89
C LEU A 671 -37.27 -26.58 -6.59
N PRO A 672 -36.83 -27.29 -5.53
CA PRO A 672 -37.48 -28.53 -5.11
C PRO A 672 -38.92 -28.27 -4.69
N ASP A 673 -39.79 -29.27 -4.88
CA ASP A 673 -41.17 -29.22 -4.43
C ASP A 673 -41.25 -28.94 -2.91
N GLY A 674 -42.11 -27.98 -2.52
CA GLY A 674 -42.27 -27.60 -1.13
C GLY A 674 -41.33 -26.47 -0.65
N VAL A 675 -40.39 -26.01 -1.47
CA VAL A 675 -39.56 -24.87 -1.16
C VAL A 675 -40.29 -23.55 -1.51
N VAL A 676 -40.45 -22.67 -0.53
CA VAL A 676 -41.24 -21.44 -0.68
C VAL A 676 -40.52 -20.44 -1.58
N SER A 677 -41.11 -20.10 -2.72
CA SER A 677 -40.56 -19.16 -3.72
C SER A 677 -40.43 -17.69 -3.23
N GLY A 678 -40.83 -17.38 -2.01
CA GLY A 678 -40.76 -16.05 -1.42
C GLY A 678 -39.49 -15.72 -0.64
N ARG A 679 -38.57 -16.67 -0.46
CA ARG A 679 -37.29 -16.46 0.23
C ARG A 679 -36.21 -15.92 -0.73
N ASP A 680 -35.19 -15.27 -0.18
CA ASP A 680 -34.05 -14.78 -0.94
C ASP A 680 -33.10 -15.95 -1.22
N TYR A 681 -33.11 -16.44 -2.45
CA TYR A 681 -32.21 -17.47 -2.95
C TYR A 681 -31.12 -16.90 -3.84
N ARG A 682 -30.01 -17.62 -3.94
CA ARG A 682 -28.90 -17.29 -4.81
C ARG A 682 -28.47 -18.50 -5.58
N VAL A 683 -28.14 -18.28 -6.83
CA VAL A 683 -27.59 -19.29 -7.72
C VAL A 683 -26.08 -19.08 -7.78
N GLU A 684 -25.32 -20.11 -7.46
CA GLU A 684 -23.86 -20.11 -7.49
C GLU A 684 -23.36 -21.13 -8.51
N LEU A 685 -22.60 -20.67 -9.49
CA LEU A 685 -21.87 -21.52 -10.42
C LEU A 685 -20.40 -21.54 -10.02
N LYS A 686 -19.87 -22.71 -9.69
CA LYS A 686 -18.45 -22.93 -9.38
C LYS A 686 -17.82 -23.83 -10.43
N LEU A 687 -16.68 -23.42 -10.96
CA LEU A 687 -15.92 -24.16 -11.97
C LEU A 687 -14.62 -24.69 -11.36
N ASP A 688 -14.18 -25.85 -11.83
CA ASP A 688 -12.95 -26.51 -11.37
C ASP A 688 -11.69 -25.80 -11.92
N ARG A 689 -11.77 -25.15 -13.07
CA ARG A 689 -10.63 -24.48 -13.70
C ARG A 689 -11.02 -23.28 -14.52
N CYS A 690 -10.04 -22.43 -14.76
CA CYS A 690 -10.09 -21.29 -15.69
C CYS A 690 -8.74 -21.18 -16.41
N PHE A 691 -8.62 -20.25 -17.33
CA PHE A 691 -7.38 -19.98 -18.02
C PHE A 691 -7.18 -18.47 -18.19
N ILE A 692 -5.93 -18.09 -18.43
CA ILE A 692 -5.57 -16.71 -18.74
C ILE A 692 -5.03 -16.71 -20.17
N PRO A 693 -5.74 -16.11 -21.13
CA PRO A 693 -5.34 -16.15 -22.55
C PRO A 693 -3.90 -15.70 -22.80
N ARG A 694 -3.46 -14.66 -22.11
CA ARG A 694 -2.07 -14.16 -22.18
C ARG A 694 -1.04 -15.21 -21.76
N ASN A 695 -1.32 -15.98 -20.70
CA ASN A 695 -0.37 -16.97 -20.18
C ASN A 695 -0.18 -18.19 -21.08
N ILE A 696 -1.15 -18.46 -21.94
CA ILE A 696 -1.10 -19.55 -22.93
C ILE A 696 -0.84 -19.04 -24.35
N GLY A 697 -0.56 -17.74 -24.50
CA GLY A 697 -0.18 -17.17 -25.80
C GLY A 697 -1.32 -16.97 -26.80
N MET A 698 -2.58 -16.99 -26.35
CA MET A 698 -3.73 -16.79 -27.26
C MET A 698 -3.87 -15.34 -27.70
N ASN A 699 -3.81 -14.40 -26.77
CA ASN A 699 -3.92 -12.96 -26.99
C ASN A 699 -3.40 -12.18 -25.78
N GLY A 700 -3.53 -10.84 -25.78
CA GLY A 700 -3.08 -9.99 -24.68
C GLY A 700 -4.01 -9.95 -23.46
N ASP A 701 -5.11 -10.72 -23.43
CA ASP A 701 -6.06 -10.70 -22.32
C ASP A 701 -5.46 -11.38 -21.07
N GLY A 702 -5.28 -10.60 -20.00
CA GLY A 702 -4.77 -11.06 -18.73
C GLY A 702 -5.84 -11.48 -17.72
N ARG A 703 -7.11 -11.49 -18.13
CA ARG A 703 -8.21 -11.89 -17.25
C ARG A 703 -8.25 -13.41 -17.09
N ARG A 704 -8.73 -13.85 -15.93
CA ARG A 704 -9.09 -15.27 -15.72
C ARG A 704 -10.44 -15.54 -16.32
N LEU A 705 -10.48 -16.41 -17.30
CA LEU A 705 -11.69 -16.76 -18.05
C LEU A 705 -12.09 -18.20 -17.70
N GLY A 706 -13.28 -18.36 -17.13
CA GLY A 706 -13.90 -19.66 -16.86
C GLY A 706 -14.86 -20.04 -17.99
N VAL A 707 -16.09 -19.53 -17.91
CA VAL A 707 -17.11 -19.66 -18.95
C VAL A 707 -17.68 -18.30 -19.31
N ARG A 708 -18.23 -18.20 -20.50
CA ARG A 708 -19.05 -17.06 -20.90
C ARG A 708 -20.51 -17.38 -20.62
N ILE A 709 -21.22 -16.49 -19.93
CA ILE A 709 -22.66 -16.57 -19.72
C ILE A 709 -23.34 -15.91 -20.90
N GLY A 710 -24.09 -16.69 -21.66
CA GLY A 710 -24.87 -16.19 -22.80
C GLY A 710 -26.17 -15.54 -22.34
N SER A 711 -26.96 -16.25 -21.50
CA SER A 711 -28.22 -15.73 -20.94
C SER A 711 -28.48 -16.29 -19.55
N VAL A 712 -29.27 -15.56 -18.79
CA VAL A 712 -29.83 -15.97 -17.48
C VAL A 712 -31.33 -15.76 -17.55
N ASP A 713 -32.10 -16.84 -17.69
CA ASP A 713 -33.54 -16.79 -17.78
C ASP A 713 -34.18 -17.31 -16.50
N TRP A 714 -34.99 -16.48 -15.85
CA TRP A 714 -35.72 -16.85 -14.65
C TRP A 714 -37.00 -17.57 -14.99
N LEU A 715 -37.14 -18.81 -14.49
CA LEU A 715 -38.32 -19.64 -14.70
C LEU A 715 -39.39 -19.27 -13.65
N ARG A 716 -40.61 -19.02 -14.10
CA ARG A 716 -41.75 -18.69 -13.25
C ARG A 716 -42.70 -19.85 -13.11
#